data_07730b122c60e6328efbbe8c6a911429
#
_entry.id   07730b122c60e6328efbbe8c6a911429
#
_cell.length_a   1.000
_cell.length_b   1.000
_cell.length_c   1.000
_cell.angle_alpha   90.00
_cell.angle_beta   90.00
_cell.angle_gamma   90.00
#
_symmetry.space_group_name_H-M   'P 1'
#
loop_
_entity.id
_entity.type
_entity.pdbx_description
1 polymer ?
#
loop_
_entity_poly.entity_id
_entity_poly.type
_entity_poly.pdbx_seq_one_letter_code
_entity_poly.pdbx_strand_id
1 'polypeptide(L)'
;MRSRKILWLLPVLGAAGVGAYLGQPTSLTAANNQDLKPSASLPMSQVVLFNSGVGYFARAAEVEGNARVDLTFQESDINDLLKSMVLQDFGGGRVAAVSYDSREPIARTLSSFAINLNSNPTFAQILQQARGERAEVTLNATAANQPGTLSGTIVGLEKQKVPAGNAAPIDADVLNLWCADGVRAIKLSDIQRLRFANPVIESEFRRALDVLALNHDSAKKAVSLHFEGDGKRKVQVGYVVEAPVWKTSYRLVMDAAGKPFLQGWAVVENPTDEDWSNVKMALVSGRPISFKMDLYNPLFVPRPTVEPELFASLRPPTYQGGFGRQDVEELAGLSPLEETHARKAVEFGAAPSAAASAKPGFPGDAAKQREKGEMDALRRSVDPQANRDRALDYAQDLQKRMDLGAAQSAATASALGDFFQYVIDHPVTLARQKSALLPIVGKDVEGQRVSIYNPSVQAKHPLLGLRFKNTTGMHLSQGPITVFEGSTYAGDTRVLDVQPNEERLVSYAIDLGTEVDPQVGPGSTRITSVNANKGIITTNRRIREERKYRIVNRSQTDRVLVLEHPNRTNQQFKLVETPKPVEDTPEFYRFQTSVPAGKESAFTVVEERDIGTQIVLSNSNENQIRQVINLNEATPTLKAKLRDALTLKATWDRHRRDLQQVGVDLNRFNLDQDRIRKNLRETPKEAPVYATYLKKLSDQEKEIDGLTTQQKALMTKEFEAKKVYEDYLTNLSD
;
A
#
# COMPACT_ATOMS: atom_id res chain seq x y z
N MET A 1 6.38 79.03 -18.21
CA MET A 1 6.65 80.24 -19.06
C MET A 1 7.73 79.91 -20.07
N ARG A 2 7.38 80.11 -21.33
CA ARG A 2 8.21 80.31 -22.50
C ARG A 2 9.19 79.21 -22.88
N SER A 3 8.97 78.47 -23.92
CA SER A 3 8.60 78.69 -25.35
C SER A 3 9.82 78.84 -26.27
N ARG A 4 9.75 78.07 -27.35
CA ARG A 4 10.19 78.40 -28.74
C ARG A 4 11.63 78.03 -29.11
N LYS A 5 12.00 77.57 -30.30
CA LYS A 5 11.38 77.24 -31.60
C LYS A 5 12.52 76.66 -32.43
N ILE A 6 12.28 75.56 -33.18
CA ILE A 6 12.25 75.47 -34.63
C ILE A 6 13.44 76.15 -35.33
N LEU A 7 14.26 75.44 -36.12
CA LEU A 7 14.38 75.71 -37.56
C LEU A 7 14.99 74.53 -38.34
N TRP A 8 14.37 74.27 -39.43
CA TRP A 8 14.70 73.41 -40.57
C TRP A 8 15.96 73.83 -41.27
N LEU A 9 16.71 72.86 -41.86
CA LEU A 9 17.26 73.00 -43.23
C LEU A 9 17.76 71.61 -43.72
N LEU A 10 17.10 71.04 -44.70
CA LEU A 10 17.66 70.16 -45.74
C LEU A 10 18.32 71.07 -46.84
N PRO A 11 19.31 70.58 -47.59
CA PRO A 11 19.09 69.78 -48.79
C PRO A 11 20.15 68.67 -49.08
N VAL A 12 19.73 67.54 -49.58
CA VAL A 12 19.75 66.93 -50.93
C VAL A 12 21.15 66.77 -51.61
N LEU A 13 21.32 65.49 -52.05
CA LEU A 13 22.16 64.91 -53.12
C LEU A 13 23.46 64.20 -52.74
N GLY A 14 23.42 62.92 -53.07
CA GLY A 14 24.57 62.04 -53.25
C GLY A 14 24.17 60.54 -53.28
N ALA A 15 23.65 60.13 -54.42
CA ALA A 15 23.41 58.69 -54.71
C ALA A 15 24.78 57.99 -54.83
N ALA A 16 24.88 56.82 -54.23
CA ALA A 16 25.52 55.58 -54.70
C ALA A 16 26.04 54.74 -53.51
N GLY A 17 25.60 53.53 -53.41
CA GLY A 17 26.15 52.53 -52.46
C GLY A 17 25.08 51.70 -51.77
N VAL A 18 24.24 51.01 -52.54
CA VAL A 18 23.49 49.87 -52.03
C VAL A 18 24.45 48.71 -51.76
N GLY A 19 25.04 48.73 -50.57
CA GLY A 19 25.74 47.60 -49.99
C GLY A 19 24.74 46.78 -49.19
N ALA A 20 24.38 45.62 -49.70
CA ALA A 20 23.54 44.66 -49.03
C ALA A 20 24.15 44.26 -47.70
N TYR A 21 23.61 44.78 -46.60
CA TYR A 21 23.77 44.17 -45.27
C TYR A 21 22.84 42.97 -45.18
N LEU A 22 23.22 41.90 -45.86
CA LEU A 22 22.69 40.58 -45.60
C LEU A 22 23.16 40.22 -44.18
N GLY A 23 22.24 40.32 -43.24
CA GLY A 23 22.41 39.72 -41.92
C GLY A 23 22.80 38.27 -42.11
N GLN A 24 24.06 37.97 -41.79
CA GLN A 24 24.47 36.58 -41.65
C GLN A 24 23.58 35.94 -40.56
N PRO A 25 22.91 34.82 -40.86
CA PRO A 25 22.36 34.04 -39.79
C PRO A 25 23.54 33.64 -38.90
N THR A 26 23.54 34.13 -37.66
CA THR A 26 24.39 33.56 -36.63
C THR A 26 23.97 32.11 -36.53
N SER A 27 24.67 31.26 -37.30
CA SER A 27 24.63 29.84 -37.07
C SER A 27 24.98 29.64 -35.58
N LEU A 28 24.03 29.15 -34.81
CA LEU A 28 24.31 28.51 -33.55
C LEU A 28 25.13 27.25 -33.91
N THR A 29 26.41 27.47 -34.20
CA THR A 29 27.39 26.38 -34.24
C THR A 29 27.41 25.86 -32.81
N ALA A 30 26.94 24.65 -32.64
CA ALA A 30 27.22 23.91 -31.41
C ALA A 30 28.73 24.04 -31.18
N ALA A 31 29.09 24.73 -30.11
CA ALA A 31 30.48 25.03 -29.78
C ALA A 31 31.25 23.70 -29.86
N ASN A 32 32.35 23.75 -30.62
CA ASN A 32 33.23 22.61 -30.76
C ASN A 32 33.78 22.27 -29.37
N ASN A 33 33.26 21.25 -28.74
CA ASN A 33 33.41 20.90 -27.31
C ASN A 33 34.80 20.37 -26.95
N GLN A 34 35.79 20.46 -27.84
CA GLN A 34 37.07 19.76 -27.70
C GLN A 34 38.18 20.49 -26.95
N ASP A 35 38.06 21.81 -26.64
CA ASP A 35 39.24 22.58 -26.20
C ASP A 35 39.20 23.20 -24.79
N LEU A 36 38.11 23.06 -24.05
CA LEU A 36 38.08 23.54 -22.67
C LEU A 36 38.42 22.41 -21.68
N LYS A 37 39.64 22.46 -21.15
CA LYS A 37 39.99 21.58 -20.01
C LYS A 37 39.00 21.80 -18.86
N PRO A 38 38.56 20.76 -18.14
CA PRO A 38 37.74 20.93 -16.95
C PRO A 38 38.52 21.82 -15.97
N SER A 39 37.99 22.99 -15.69
CA SER A 39 38.74 24.03 -14.96
C SER A 39 38.36 24.13 -13.49
N ALA A 40 37.26 23.53 -13.08
CA ALA A 40 36.81 23.65 -11.70
C ALA A 40 36.08 22.38 -11.23
N SER A 41 36.37 21.99 -9.99
CA SER A 41 35.59 20.98 -9.26
C SER A 41 34.50 21.72 -8.49
N LEU A 42 33.27 21.23 -8.57
CA LEU A 42 32.14 21.72 -7.81
C LEU A 42 31.84 20.76 -6.64
N PRO A 43 32.44 20.99 -5.45
CA PRO A 43 32.18 20.15 -4.27
C PRO A 43 30.74 20.31 -3.79
N MET A 44 30.25 19.29 -3.11
CA MET A 44 28.95 19.32 -2.44
C MET A 44 28.96 20.39 -1.34
N SER A 45 28.01 21.29 -1.36
CA SER A 45 27.90 22.41 -0.41
C SER A 45 26.69 22.29 0.51
N GLN A 46 25.60 21.67 0.01
CA GLN A 46 24.37 21.50 0.77
C GLN A 46 23.68 20.17 0.40
N VAL A 47 23.10 19.54 1.41
CA VAL A 47 22.28 18.32 1.29
C VAL A 47 21.00 18.51 2.07
N VAL A 48 19.84 18.33 1.42
CA VAL A 48 18.53 18.36 2.03
C VAL A 48 17.84 17.02 1.76
N LEU A 49 17.55 16.25 2.79
CA LEU A 49 16.94 14.93 2.67
C LEU A 49 15.46 15.00 3.06
N PHE A 50 14.59 14.36 2.26
CA PHE A 50 13.14 14.32 2.47
C PHE A 50 12.67 12.92 2.87
N ASN A 51 11.58 12.85 3.62
CA ASN A 51 10.93 11.58 3.97
C ASN A 51 10.20 10.89 2.79
N SER A 52 10.23 11.50 1.60
CA SER A 52 9.66 10.92 0.37
C SER A 52 10.65 10.08 -0.43
N GLY A 53 11.89 9.89 0.05
CA GLY A 53 12.91 9.12 -0.66
C GLY A 53 13.62 9.92 -1.76
N VAL A 54 13.64 11.26 -1.66
CA VAL A 54 14.41 12.15 -2.54
C VAL A 54 15.32 13.05 -1.72
N GLY A 55 16.41 13.49 -2.31
CA GLY A 55 17.33 14.46 -1.74
C GLY A 55 17.59 15.61 -2.69
N TYR A 56 17.61 16.83 -2.17
CA TYR A 56 18.15 17.99 -2.90
C TYR A 56 19.62 18.14 -2.56
N PHE A 57 20.44 18.22 -3.60
CA PHE A 57 21.88 18.36 -3.52
C PHE A 57 22.31 19.65 -4.19
N ALA A 58 23.11 20.45 -3.53
CA ALA A 58 23.69 21.65 -4.13
C ALA A 58 25.22 21.60 -4.09
N ARG A 59 25.81 21.97 -5.20
CA ARG A 59 27.26 22.09 -5.40
C ARG A 59 27.59 23.56 -5.67
N ALA A 60 28.68 24.05 -5.13
CA ALA A 60 29.09 25.44 -5.33
C ALA A 60 30.59 25.56 -5.34
N ALA A 61 31.09 26.39 -6.25
CA ALA A 61 32.49 26.81 -6.31
C ALA A 61 32.64 28.16 -6.97
N GLU A 62 33.87 28.68 -6.99
CA GLU A 62 34.26 29.83 -7.81
C GLU A 62 34.84 29.33 -9.14
N VAL A 63 34.40 29.93 -10.24
CA VAL A 63 34.92 29.68 -11.58
C VAL A 63 35.52 30.98 -12.13
N GLU A 64 36.46 30.88 -13.00
CA GLU A 64 37.15 32.05 -13.61
C GLU A 64 37.03 32.01 -15.15
N GLY A 65 36.56 33.09 -15.74
CA GLY A 65 36.38 33.17 -17.19
C GLY A 65 35.35 32.14 -17.72
N ASN A 66 35.52 31.70 -18.96
CA ASN A 66 34.73 30.60 -19.52
C ASN A 66 35.21 29.29 -18.92
N ALA A 67 34.32 28.60 -18.23
CA ALA A 67 34.62 27.40 -17.47
C ALA A 67 33.72 26.23 -17.87
N ARG A 68 34.33 25.06 -17.98
CA ARG A 68 33.62 23.77 -18.09
C ARG A 68 33.78 23.01 -16.80
N VAL A 69 32.64 22.50 -16.29
CA VAL A 69 32.57 21.65 -15.11
C VAL A 69 31.97 20.32 -15.49
N ASP A 70 32.68 19.24 -15.26
CA ASP A 70 32.20 17.90 -15.52
C ASP A 70 31.76 17.25 -14.19
N LEU A 71 30.51 16.82 -14.14
CA LEU A 71 29.91 16.09 -13.01
C LEU A 71 29.58 14.67 -13.48
N THR A 72 29.78 13.70 -12.62
CA THR A 72 29.49 12.29 -12.93
C THR A 72 28.30 11.82 -12.08
N PHE A 73 27.30 11.23 -12.74
CA PHE A 73 26.09 10.70 -12.11
C PHE A 73 25.86 9.24 -12.50
N GLN A 74 25.11 8.53 -11.68
CA GLN A 74 24.61 7.22 -12.08
C GLN A 74 23.57 7.39 -13.19
N GLU A 75 23.51 6.46 -14.13
CA GLU A 75 22.54 6.51 -15.22
C GLU A 75 21.10 6.59 -14.75
N SER A 76 20.77 5.92 -13.62
CA SER A 76 19.46 5.98 -12.96
C SER A 76 19.00 7.37 -12.58
N ASP A 77 19.96 8.27 -12.31
CA ASP A 77 19.70 9.63 -11.78
C ASP A 77 19.58 10.68 -12.88
N ILE A 78 19.98 10.36 -14.12
CA ILE A 78 20.00 11.31 -15.23
C ILE A 78 18.62 11.89 -15.51
N ASN A 79 17.56 11.08 -15.48
CA ASN A 79 16.19 11.56 -15.67
C ASN A 79 15.76 12.57 -14.61
N ASP A 80 16.08 12.31 -13.35
CA ASP A 80 15.80 13.21 -12.24
C ASP A 80 16.63 14.47 -12.30
N LEU A 81 17.90 14.35 -12.71
CA LEU A 81 18.79 15.47 -12.94
C LEU A 81 18.26 16.40 -14.04
N LEU A 82 17.89 15.86 -15.22
CA LEU A 82 17.36 16.65 -16.34
C LEU A 82 16.04 17.37 -15.98
N LYS A 83 15.23 16.74 -15.13
CA LYS A 83 13.96 17.29 -14.65
C LYS A 83 14.16 18.42 -13.63
N SER A 84 15.18 18.33 -12.75
CA SER A 84 15.27 19.13 -11.52
C SER A 84 16.46 20.09 -11.44
N MET A 85 17.39 20.01 -12.39
CA MET A 85 18.62 20.78 -12.32
C MET A 85 18.37 22.27 -12.41
N VAL A 86 18.91 23.01 -11.44
CA VAL A 86 18.91 24.47 -11.37
C VAL A 86 20.35 24.96 -11.37
N LEU A 87 20.69 25.80 -12.32
CA LEU A 87 22.03 26.39 -12.50
C LEU A 87 21.97 27.87 -12.23
N GLN A 88 22.88 28.38 -11.40
CA GLN A 88 22.97 29.78 -11.03
C GLN A 88 24.40 30.29 -11.13
N ASP A 89 24.58 31.40 -11.78
CA ASP A 89 25.82 32.19 -11.78
C ASP A 89 25.55 33.53 -11.05
N PHE A 90 26.22 33.75 -9.93
CA PHE A 90 26.00 34.93 -9.08
C PHE A 90 26.90 36.13 -9.47
N GLY A 91 27.79 35.95 -10.43
CA GLY A 91 28.71 36.98 -10.87
C GLY A 91 28.36 37.69 -12.17
N GLY A 92 27.12 37.51 -12.68
CA GLY A 92 26.67 38.14 -13.92
C GLY A 92 27.07 37.39 -15.20
N GLY A 93 27.63 36.17 -15.07
CA GLY A 93 27.83 35.28 -16.19
C GLY A 93 26.52 34.55 -16.59
N ARG A 94 26.64 33.73 -17.62
CA ARG A 94 25.51 32.91 -18.09
C ARG A 94 25.89 31.42 -18.19
N VAL A 95 24.91 30.58 -18.08
CA VAL A 95 25.04 29.17 -18.44
C VAL A 95 24.81 29.04 -19.93
N ALA A 96 25.86 28.65 -20.67
CA ALA A 96 25.78 28.53 -22.12
C ALA A 96 25.12 27.25 -22.59
N ALA A 97 25.48 26.12 -21.96
CA ALA A 97 24.92 24.83 -22.30
C ALA A 97 25.11 23.81 -21.17
N VAL A 98 24.24 22.81 -21.14
CA VAL A 98 24.43 21.59 -20.42
C VAL A 98 24.49 20.47 -21.44
N SER A 99 25.60 19.75 -21.51
CA SER A 99 25.75 18.62 -22.41
C SER A 99 25.91 17.33 -21.61
N TYR A 100 25.33 16.28 -22.13
CA TYR A 100 25.40 14.93 -21.53
C TYR A 100 25.42 13.88 -22.64
N ASP A 101 25.98 12.71 -22.33
CA ASP A 101 26.06 11.62 -23.30
C ASP A 101 24.64 11.14 -23.62
N SER A 102 24.28 11.23 -24.91
CA SER A 102 22.97 10.74 -25.37
C SER A 102 22.95 9.20 -25.30
N ARG A 103 21.85 8.66 -24.84
CA ARG A 103 21.59 7.22 -24.94
C ARG A 103 20.97 6.93 -26.29
N GLU A 104 21.81 6.74 -27.30
CA GLU A 104 21.31 6.13 -28.51
C GLU A 104 20.92 4.68 -28.17
N PRO A 105 19.73 4.17 -28.56
CA PRO A 105 19.39 2.78 -28.31
C PRO A 105 20.44 1.89 -28.95
N ILE A 106 21.28 1.24 -28.14
CA ILE A 106 22.35 0.34 -28.63
C ILE A 106 21.79 -0.64 -29.64
N ALA A 107 20.55 -1.10 -29.38
CA ALA A 107 19.79 -1.93 -30.30
C ALA A 107 19.67 -1.32 -31.70
N ARG A 108 19.48 -0.01 -31.81
CA ARG A 108 19.35 0.71 -33.08
C ARG A 108 20.72 0.83 -33.79
N THR A 109 21.74 1.20 -33.02
CA THR A 109 23.12 1.27 -33.55
C THR A 109 23.58 -0.12 -34.01
N LEU A 110 23.35 -1.17 -33.21
CA LEU A 110 23.71 -2.53 -33.57
C LEU A 110 22.88 -3.07 -34.75
N SER A 111 21.63 -2.64 -34.92
CA SER A 111 20.80 -3.03 -36.06
C SER A 111 21.20 -2.36 -37.38
N SER A 112 22.01 -1.30 -37.34
CA SER A 112 22.53 -0.61 -38.52
C SER A 112 23.76 -1.29 -39.13
N PHE A 113 24.42 -2.20 -38.40
CA PHE A 113 25.56 -2.97 -38.91
C PHE A 113 25.10 -4.19 -39.73
N ALA A 114 25.90 -4.62 -40.67
CA ALA A 114 25.62 -5.79 -41.51
C ALA A 114 25.43 -7.08 -40.72
N ILE A 115 26.10 -7.20 -39.57
CA ILE A 115 25.91 -8.26 -38.59
C ILE A 115 25.35 -7.65 -37.30
N ASN A 116 24.12 -7.98 -37.02
CA ASN A 116 23.43 -7.47 -35.83
C ASN A 116 23.75 -8.32 -34.60
N LEU A 117 24.41 -7.71 -33.59
CA LEU A 117 24.79 -8.36 -32.33
C LEU A 117 23.81 -8.13 -31.19
N ASN A 118 22.62 -7.55 -31.43
CA ASN A 118 21.70 -7.09 -30.40
C ASN A 118 21.18 -8.20 -29.45
N SER A 119 20.96 -9.39 -29.95
CA SER A 119 20.35 -10.50 -29.19
C SER A 119 21.34 -11.56 -28.71
N ASN A 120 22.62 -11.19 -28.56
CA ASN A 120 23.70 -12.16 -28.27
C ASN A 120 23.66 -13.37 -29.20
N PRO A 121 23.80 -13.15 -30.53
CA PRO A 121 23.62 -14.21 -31.50
C PRO A 121 24.69 -15.31 -31.34
N THR A 122 24.28 -16.55 -31.49
CA THR A 122 25.19 -17.69 -31.54
C THR A 122 26.12 -17.59 -32.77
N PHE A 123 27.26 -18.29 -32.75
CA PHE A 123 28.18 -18.34 -33.88
C PHE A 123 27.46 -18.74 -35.17
N ALA A 124 26.54 -19.71 -35.09
CA ALA A 124 25.71 -20.10 -36.23
C ALA A 124 24.84 -18.93 -36.75
N GLN A 125 24.23 -18.16 -35.86
CA GLN A 125 23.41 -17.02 -36.25
C GLN A 125 24.24 -15.89 -36.88
N ILE A 126 25.46 -15.65 -36.39
CA ILE A 126 26.41 -14.69 -36.99
C ILE A 126 26.72 -15.09 -38.42
N LEU A 127 27.06 -16.36 -38.65
CA LEU A 127 27.38 -16.89 -40.01
C LEU A 127 26.14 -16.84 -40.91
N GLN A 128 24.95 -17.07 -40.39
CA GLN A 128 23.72 -17.00 -41.18
C GLN A 128 23.43 -15.54 -41.63
N GLN A 129 23.78 -14.55 -40.85
CA GLN A 129 23.68 -13.14 -41.26
C GLN A 129 24.75 -12.79 -42.31
N ALA A 130 25.90 -13.45 -42.26
CA ALA A 130 27.05 -13.24 -43.20
C ALA A 130 26.95 -14.06 -44.50
N ARG A 131 25.76 -14.56 -44.88
CA ARG A 131 25.57 -15.29 -46.14
C ARG A 131 25.98 -14.44 -47.35
N GLY A 132 26.72 -15.05 -48.29
CA GLY A 132 27.23 -14.38 -49.47
C GLY A 132 28.58 -13.71 -49.26
N GLU A 133 29.05 -13.59 -48.00
CA GLU A 133 30.33 -12.98 -47.69
C GLU A 133 31.47 -14.03 -47.83
N ARG A 134 32.64 -13.52 -48.21
CA ARG A 134 33.85 -14.34 -48.31
C ARG A 134 34.52 -14.47 -46.95
N ALA A 135 34.80 -15.73 -46.57
CA ALA A 135 35.44 -16.03 -45.29
C ALA A 135 36.64 -16.96 -45.45
N GLU A 136 37.61 -16.78 -44.58
CA GLU A 136 38.74 -17.68 -44.38
C GLU A 136 38.51 -18.47 -43.10
N VAL A 137 38.44 -19.81 -43.21
CA VAL A 137 38.13 -20.71 -42.12
C VAL A 137 39.33 -21.59 -41.84
N THR A 138 39.85 -21.55 -40.62
CA THR A 138 40.91 -22.43 -40.12
C THR A 138 40.27 -23.58 -39.35
N LEU A 139 40.60 -24.81 -39.70
CA LEU A 139 40.07 -26.02 -39.08
C LEU A 139 40.96 -26.53 -37.95
N ASN A 140 40.38 -27.26 -37.01
CA ASN A 140 41.13 -27.97 -35.97
C ASN A 140 42.05 -29.01 -36.57
N ALA A 141 43.24 -29.21 -36.02
CA ALA A 141 44.32 -30.08 -36.54
C ALA A 141 44.00 -31.60 -36.58
N THR A 142 42.80 -32.00 -36.12
CA THR A 142 42.35 -33.39 -36.01
C THR A 142 41.68 -33.94 -37.26
N ALA A 143 41.41 -33.14 -38.28
CA ALA A 143 40.82 -33.61 -39.52
C ALA A 143 41.95 -34.09 -40.50
N ALA A 144 42.31 -35.35 -40.41
CA ALA A 144 43.22 -35.98 -41.35
C ALA A 144 42.73 -35.78 -42.81
N ASN A 145 43.57 -35.21 -43.69
CA ASN A 145 43.35 -34.93 -45.11
C ASN A 145 42.49 -33.68 -45.46
N GLN A 146 42.26 -32.74 -44.61
CA GLN A 146 41.72 -31.46 -45.02
C GLN A 146 42.76 -30.32 -44.92
N PRO A 147 42.77 -29.36 -45.87
CA PRO A 147 43.65 -28.18 -45.73
C PRO A 147 43.40 -27.48 -44.45
N GLY A 148 44.46 -27.09 -43.72
CA GLY A 148 44.36 -26.38 -42.43
C GLY A 148 43.61 -25.04 -42.50
N THR A 149 43.53 -24.43 -43.69
CA THR A 149 42.81 -23.18 -43.96
C THR A 149 42.05 -23.32 -45.28
N LEU A 150 40.77 -23.01 -45.25
CA LEU A 150 39.85 -22.96 -46.38
C LEU A 150 39.36 -21.51 -46.60
N SER A 151 39.39 -21.08 -47.87
CA SER A 151 38.84 -19.81 -48.29
C SER A 151 37.67 -20.02 -49.23
N GLY A 152 36.53 -19.41 -48.92
CA GLY A 152 35.32 -19.57 -49.74
C GLY A 152 34.22 -18.56 -49.38
N THR A 153 33.10 -18.65 -50.07
CA THR A 153 31.90 -17.83 -49.81
C THR A 153 30.90 -18.59 -48.96
N ILE A 154 30.36 -17.98 -47.96
CA ILE A 154 29.37 -18.57 -47.05
C ILE A 154 28.06 -18.79 -47.82
N VAL A 155 27.67 -20.04 -48.04
CA VAL A 155 26.38 -20.39 -48.65
C VAL A 155 25.25 -20.38 -47.65
N GLY A 156 25.53 -20.85 -46.45
CA GLY A 156 24.59 -20.88 -45.33
C GLY A 156 24.90 -22.00 -44.34
N LEU A 157 24.02 -22.16 -43.36
CA LEU A 157 24.11 -23.22 -42.37
C LEU A 157 22.95 -24.19 -42.53
N GLU A 158 23.20 -25.46 -42.24
CA GLU A 158 22.19 -26.49 -42.14
C GLU A 158 22.42 -27.33 -40.88
N LYS A 159 21.35 -27.95 -40.35
CA LYS A 159 21.45 -28.93 -39.28
C LYS A 159 21.54 -30.32 -39.83
N GLN A 160 22.61 -31.01 -39.53
CA GLN A 160 22.80 -32.42 -39.90
C GLN A 160 22.78 -33.31 -38.67
N LYS A 161 22.10 -34.44 -38.78
CA LYS A 161 22.11 -35.46 -37.73
C LYS A 161 23.40 -36.27 -37.80
N VAL A 162 24.24 -36.12 -36.78
CA VAL A 162 25.52 -36.86 -36.68
C VAL A 162 25.34 -38.02 -35.71
N PRO A 163 25.72 -39.25 -36.10
CA PRO A 163 25.67 -40.40 -35.20
C PRO A 163 26.58 -40.18 -33.99
N ALA A 164 26.07 -40.39 -32.80
CA ALA A 164 26.80 -40.25 -31.54
C ALA A 164 27.09 -41.63 -30.91
N GLY A 165 27.75 -42.52 -31.63
CA GLY A 165 28.01 -43.87 -31.15
C GLY A 165 26.74 -44.64 -30.83
N ASN A 166 26.59 -45.11 -29.58
CA ASN A 166 25.39 -45.84 -29.11
C ASN A 166 24.29 -44.92 -28.61
N ALA A 167 24.44 -43.57 -28.66
CA ALA A 167 23.43 -42.60 -28.24
C ALA A 167 22.58 -42.14 -29.44
N ALA A 168 21.44 -41.47 -29.14
CA ALA A 168 20.61 -40.88 -30.19
C ALA A 168 21.41 -39.87 -31.06
N PRO A 169 21.13 -39.76 -32.35
CA PRO A 169 21.81 -38.82 -33.25
C PRO A 169 21.67 -37.36 -32.71
N ILE A 170 22.79 -36.65 -32.69
CA ILE A 170 22.86 -35.25 -32.22
C ILE A 170 22.80 -34.33 -33.45
N ASP A 171 21.98 -33.25 -33.34
CA ASP A 171 21.97 -32.23 -34.39
C ASP A 171 23.25 -31.39 -34.30
N ALA A 172 24.04 -31.40 -35.37
CA ALA A 172 25.22 -30.58 -35.52
C ALA A 172 24.98 -29.48 -36.57
N ASP A 173 25.36 -28.25 -36.24
CA ASP A 173 25.33 -27.14 -37.19
C ASP A 173 26.53 -27.28 -38.15
N VAL A 174 26.25 -27.24 -39.44
CA VAL A 174 27.22 -27.42 -40.53
C VAL A 174 27.21 -26.19 -41.41
N LEU A 175 28.39 -25.60 -41.62
CA LEU A 175 28.62 -24.49 -42.52
C LEU A 175 28.87 -25.01 -43.92
N ASN A 176 28.08 -24.57 -44.88
CA ASN A 176 28.31 -24.82 -46.30
C ASN A 176 29.11 -23.64 -46.89
N LEU A 177 30.34 -23.91 -47.33
CA LEU A 177 31.29 -22.95 -47.88
C LEU A 177 31.54 -23.26 -49.34
N TRP A 178 31.32 -22.31 -50.26
CA TRP A 178 31.67 -22.41 -51.67
C TRP A 178 33.17 -22.10 -51.90
N CYS A 179 33.98 -23.09 -52.03
CA CYS A 179 35.41 -22.99 -52.26
C CYS A 179 35.74 -23.13 -53.78
N ALA A 180 37.02 -22.94 -54.16
CA ALA A 180 37.47 -23.04 -55.54
C ALA A 180 37.26 -24.46 -56.18
N ASP A 181 37.18 -25.49 -55.33
CA ASP A 181 37.01 -26.90 -55.68
C ASP A 181 35.55 -27.40 -55.47
N GLY A 182 34.63 -26.53 -55.14
CA GLY A 182 33.21 -26.84 -54.95
C GLY A 182 32.68 -26.48 -53.55
N VAL A 183 31.43 -26.94 -53.21
CA VAL A 183 30.84 -26.76 -51.91
C VAL A 183 31.45 -27.69 -50.89
N ARG A 184 31.92 -27.18 -49.78
CA ARG A 184 32.39 -27.95 -48.62
C ARG A 184 31.47 -27.76 -47.42
N ALA A 185 31.06 -28.87 -46.83
CA ALA A 185 30.29 -28.92 -45.61
C ALA A 185 31.24 -29.08 -44.42
N ILE A 186 31.25 -28.12 -43.51
CA ILE A 186 32.16 -28.03 -42.35
C ILE A 186 31.35 -27.96 -41.08
N LYS A 187 31.56 -28.88 -40.14
CA LYS A 187 30.90 -28.80 -38.84
C LYS A 187 31.41 -27.57 -38.08
N LEU A 188 30.53 -26.81 -37.43
CA LEU A 188 30.94 -25.64 -36.64
C LEU A 188 31.91 -26.02 -35.50
N SER A 189 31.81 -27.23 -34.94
CA SER A 189 32.74 -27.76 -33.94
C SER A 189 34.17 -27.90 -34.43
N ASP A 190 34.37 -28.03 -35.74
CA ASP A 190 35.69 -28.27 -36.37
C ASP A 190 36.37 -26.97 -36.77
N ILE A 191 35.68 -25.83 -36.61
CA ILE A 191 36.20 -24.50 -36.93
C ILE A 191 36.94 -23.96 -35.72
N GLN A 192 38.25 -23.75 -35.87
CA GLN A 192 39.09 -23.10 -34.86
C GLN A 192 39.03 -21.58 -34.97
N ARG A 193 39.04 -21.04 -36.20
CA ARG A 193 39.04 -19.61 -36.45
C ARG A 193 38.30 -19.32 -37.76
N LEU A 194 37.52 -18.22 -37.72
CA LEU A 194 36.91 -17.67 -38.95
C LEU A 194 37.24 -16.20 -39.05
N ARG A 195 37.61 -15.76 -40.27
CA ARG A 195 37.88 -14.35 -40.58
C ARG A 195 37.08 -13.97 -41.82
N PHE A 196 36.39 -12.81 -41.75
CA PHE A 196 35.75 -12.28 -42.94
C PHE A 196 36.81 -11.64 -43.86
N ALA A 197 36.80 -12.01 -45.14
CA ALA A 197 37.74 -11.47 -46.12
C ALA A 197 37.35 -10.05 -46.56
N ASN A 198 36.10 -9.66 -46.40
CA ASN A 198 35.59 -8.32 -46.69
C ASN A 198 36.00 -7.36 -45.57
N PRO A 199 36.87 -6.35 -45.86
CA PRO A 199 37.34 -5.40 -44.83
C PRO A 199 36.25 -4.54 -44.28
N VAL A 200 35.13 -4.31 -45.01
CA VAL A 200 33.98 -3.53 -44.52
C VAL A 200 33.27 -4.30 -43.41
N ILE A 201 32.95 -5.56 -43.65
CA ILE A 201 32.30 -6.43 -42.66
C ILE A 201 33.19 -6.60 -41.42
N GLU A 202 34.49 -6.82 -41.59
CA GLU A 202 35.43 -6.95 -40.47
C GLU A 202 35.48 -5.66 -39.62
N SER A 203 35.50 -4.49 -40.27
CA SER A 203 35.53 -3.19 -39.58
C SER A 203 34.20 -2.90 -38.87
N GLU A 204 33.06 -3.20 -39.50
CA GLU A 204 31.74 -3.03 -38.88
C GLU A 204 31.53 -3.97 -37.68
N PHE A 205 31.98 -5.24 -37.83
CA PHE A 205 31.90 -6.20 -36.72
C PHE A 205 32.75 -5.74 -35.52
N ARG A 206 33.96 -5.21 -35.79
CA ARG A 206 34.83 -4.63 -34.76
C ARG A 206 34.15 -3.43 -34.09
N ARG A 207 33.58 -2.49 -34.87
CA ARG A 207 32.84 -1.34 -34.34
C ARG A 207 31.60 -1.76 -33.54
N ALA A 208 30.89 -2.82 -33.95
CA ALA A 208 29.77 -3.35 -33.18
C ALA A 208 30.24 -3.90 -31.83
N LEU A 209 31.38 -4.55 -31.75
CA LEU A 209 31.99 -5.01 -30.51
C LEU A 209 32.47 -3.82 -29.64
N ASP A 210 33.02 -2.75 -30.25
CA ASP A 210 33.39 -1.54 -29.52
C ASP A 210 32.17 -0.88 -28.91
N VAL A 211 31.03 -0.80 -29.62
CA VAL A 211 29.76 -0.30 -29.11
C VAL A 211 29.24 -1.13 -27.91
N LEU A 212 29.36 -2.46 -27.99
CA LEU A 212 29.03 -3.38 -26.90
C LEU A 212 29.96 -3.17 -25.69
N ALA A 213 31.29 -3.01 -25.93
CA ALA A 213 32.28 -2.80 -24.88
C ALA A 213 32.04 -1.47 -24.14
N LEU A 214 31.76 -0.38 -24.84
CA LEU A 214 31.41 0.93 -24.25
C LEU A 214 30.17 0.86 -23.39
N ASN A 215 29.26 -0.09 -23.63
CA ASN A 215 28.09 -0.27 -22.81
C ASN A 215 28.35 -0.97 -21.47
N HIS A 216 29.43 -1.71 -21.32
CA HIS A 216 29.83 -2.29 -20.04
C HIS A 216 30.30 -1.26 -19.01
N ASP A 217 30.77 -0.09 -19.47
CA ASP A 217 31.28 1.00 -18.63
C ASP A 217 30.19 2.05 -18.30
N SER A 218 28.91 1.74 -18.59
CA SER A 218 27.81 2.70 -18.64
C SER A 218 27.11 3.01 -17.31
N ALA A 219 27.59 2.49 -16.17
CA ALA A 219 26.99 2.78 -14.86
C ALA A 219 27.02 4.27 -14.49
N LYS A 220 27.99 5.02 -15.02
CA LYS A 220 28.18 6.45 -14.76
C LYS A 220 28.20 7.25 -16.05
N LYS A 221 27.49 8.39 -16.04
CA LYS A 221 27.39 9.32 -17.14
C LYS A 221 27.96 10.66 -16.75
N ALA A 222 28.73 11.28 -17.66
CA ALA A 222 29.25 12.63 -17.50
C ALA A 222 28.21 13.65 -17.95
N VAL A 223 28.03 14.69 -17.14
CA VAL A 223 27.22 15.87 -17.44
C VAL A 223 28.16 17.08 -17.40
N SER A 224 28.35 17.75 -18.53
CA SER A 224 29.23 18.89 -18.67
C SER A 224 28.43 20.17 -18.64
N LEU A 225 28.80 21.06 -17.74
CA LEU A 225 28.18 22.38 -17.53
C LEU A 225 29.12 23.43 -18.09
N HIS A 226 28.62 24.28 -18.98
CA HIS A 226 29.36 25.33 -19.60
C HIS A 226 28.94 26.71 -19.07
N PHE A 227 29.83 27.36 -18.35
CA PHE A 227 29.64 28.71 -17.82
C PHE A 227 30.45 29.70 -18.65
N GLU A 228 29.81 30.77 -19.08
CA GLU A 228 30.46 31.88 -19.83
C GLU A 228 30.37 33.18 -19.05
N GLY A 229 31.45 33.95 -19.04
CA GLY A 229 31.52 35.23 -18.39
C GLY A 229 32.95 35.61 -17.99
N ASP A 230 33.16 36.83 -17.55
CA ASP A 230 34.46 37.35 -17.21
C ASP A 230 34.75 37.31 -15.71
N GLY A 231 36.05 37.18 -15.35
CA GLY A 231 36.51 37.25 -13.97
C GLY A 231 36.14 36.04 -13.11
N LYS A 232 36.34 36.16 -11.80
CA LYS A 232 35.98 35.16 -10.81
C LYS A 232 34.51 35.27 -10.41
N ARG A 233 33.78 34.19 -10.53
CA ARG A 233 32.35 34.15 -10.26
C ARG A 233 31.97 32.93 -9.42
N LYS A 234 31.07 33.13 -8.49
CA LYS A 234 30.49 32.03 -7.72
C LYS A 234 29.37 31.40 -8.53
N VAL A 235 29.43 30.08 -8.73
CA VAL A 235 28.42 29.32 -9.42
C VAL A 235 27.83 28.25 -8.47
N GLN A 236 26.58 27.93 -8.68
CA GLN A 236 25.87 26.89 -7.92
C GLN A 236 25.04 26.02 -8.86
N VAL A 237 25.04 24.75 -8.57
CA VAL A 237 24.23 23.73 -9.26
C VAL A 237 23.42 23.01 -8.20
N GLY A 238 22.11 23.08 -8.31
CA GLY A 238 21.17 22.31 -7.44
C GLY A 238 20.40 21.29 -8.24
N TYR A 239 20.16 20.12 -7.67
CA TYR A 239 19.38 19.06 -8.30
C TYR A 239 18.72 18.15 -7.25
N VAL A 240 17.64 17.47 -7.65
CA VAL A 240 16.91 16.51 -6.83
C VAL A 240 17.05 15.13 -7.45
N VAL A 241 17.54 14.16 -6.68
CA VAL A 241 17.66 12.76 -7.09
C VAL A 241 17.16 11.85 -5.98
N GLU A 242 17.00 10.57 -6.28
CA GLU A 242 16.65 9.56 -5.30
C GLU A 242 17.69 9.53 -4.16
N ALA A 243 17.17 9.46 -2.93
CA ALA A 243 18.02 9.39 -1.74
C ALA A 243 17.34 8.50 -0.68
N PRO A 244 18.10 7.80 0.19
CA PRO A 244 17.54 7.05 1.28
C PRO A 244 16.68 7.93 2.18
N VAL A 245 15.54 7.39 2.62
CA VAL A 245 14.70 8.05 3.62
C VAL A 245 15.46 8.11 4.94
N TRP A 246 15.67 9.30 5.46
CA TRP A 246 16.23 9.46 6.80
C TRP A 246 15.24 9.01 7.86
N LYS A 247 15.74 8.46 8.97
CA LYS A 247 14.94 7.82 10.03
C LYS A 247 15.23 8.48 11.35
N THR A 248 14.25 8.49 12.25
CA THR A 248 14.41 8.98 13.62
C THR A 248 14.51 7.82 14.61
N SER A 249 15.25 8.04 15.68
CA SER A 249 15.32 7.17 16.84
C SER A 249 15.44 8.03 18.10
N TYR A 250 14.63 7.71 19.12
CA TYR A 250 14.59 8.48 20.35
C TYR A 250 15.03 7.65 21.54
N ARG A 251 15.58 8.33 22.54
CA ARG A 251 15.87 7.78 23.85
C ARG A 251 15.18 8.66 24.87
N LEU A 252 14.34 8.07 25.70
CA LEU A 252 13.64 8.73 26.77
C LEU A 252 14.22 8.25 28.08
N VAL A 253 14.88 9.14 28.82
CA VAL A 253 15.48 8.82 30.09
C VAL A 253 14.68 9.50 31.19
N MET A 254 14.12 8.70 32.09
CA MET A 254 13.43 9.21 33.28
C MET A 254 14.41 9.24 34.47
N ASP A 255 14.55 10.38 35.09
CA ASP A 255 15.32 10.54 36.31
C ASP A 255 14.65 9.84 37.53
N ALA A 256 15.32 9.85 38.69
CA ALA A 256 14.75 9.28 39.91
C ALA A 256 13.48 9.98 40.40
N ALA A 257 13.24 11.23 39.99
CA ALA A 257 12.05 12.00 40.27
C ALA A 257 10.95 11.78 39.20
N GLY A 258 11.22 10.96 38.19
CA GLY A 258 10.30 10.64 37.11
C GLY A 258 10.19 11.71 36.02
N LYS A 259 11.10 12.69 35.98
CA LYS A 259 11.16 13.70 34.92
C LYS A 259 11.79 13.11 33.67
N PRO A 260 11.12 13.17 32.52
CA PRO A 260 11.65 12.61 31.29
C PRO A 260 12.54 13.61 30.54
N PHE A 261 13.72 13.13 30.10
CA PHE A 261 14.59 13.80 29.17
C PHE A 261 14.57 13.06 27.83
N LEU A 262 14.31 13.78 26.73
CA LEU A 262 14.21 13.20 25.40
C LEU A 262 15.46 13.52 24.58
N GLN A 263 16.13 12.48 24.08
CA GLN A 263 17.14 12.56 23.04
C GLN A 263 16.58 12.03 21.74
N GLY A 264 16.68 12.80 20.66
CA GLY A 264 16.28 12.39 19.31
C GLY A 264 17.49 12.38 18.39
N TRP A 265 17.58 11.36 17.58
CA TRP A 265 18.64 11.15 16.60
C TRP A 265 18.05 10.94 15.22
N ALA A 266 18.68 11.53 14.20
CA ALA A 266 18.41 11.22 12.82
C ALA A 266 19.46 10.27 12.27
N VAL A 267 19.05 9.16 11.70
CA VAL A 267 19.88 8.23 10.93
C VAL A 267 19.91 8.72 9.50
N VAL A 268 21.10 9.11 9.05
CA VAL A 268 21.36 9.65 7.71
C VAL A 268 22.34 8.74 6.99
N GLU A 269 22.11 8.49 5.72
CA GLU A 269 22.94 7.63 4.88
C GLU A 269 23.45 8.43 3.66
N ASN A 270 24.75 8.30 3.38
CA ASN A 270 25.35 8.81 2.15
C ASN A 270 25.53 7.66 1.16
N PRO A 271 24.58 7.42 0.22
CA PRO A 271 24.70 6.36 -0.77
C PRO A 271 25.55 6.76 -1.97
N THR A 272 25.98 8.02 -2.03
CA THR A 272 26.70 8.55 -3.19
C THR A 272 28.15 8.04 -3.23
N ASP A 273 28.77 8.18 -4.38
CA ASP A 273 30.16 7.82 -4.60
C ASP A 273 31.15 8.92 -4.13
N GLU A 274 30.63 10.01 -3.56
CA GLU A 274 31.42 11.16 -3.11
C GLU A 274 31.29 11.40 -1.62
N ASP A 275 32.35 11.88 -1.00
CA ASP A 275 32.34 12.31 0.38
C ASP A 275 31.59 13.63 0.55
N TRP A 276 30.66 13.71 1.47
CA TRP A 276 30.07 14.98 1.88
C TRP A 276 31.03 15.63 2.89
N SER A 277 31.75 16.66 2.44
CA SER A 277 32.74 17.34 3.25
C SER A 277 32.24 18.72 3.65
N ASN A 278 32.02 18.95 4.95
CA ASN A 278 31.56 20.23 5.50
C ASN A 278 30.27 20.77 4.84
N VAL A 279 29.31 19.86 4.54
CA VAL A 279 28.06 20.24 3.89
C VAL A 279 27.08 20.85 4.89
N LYS A 280 26.30 21.83 4.45
CA LYS A 280 25.11 22.29 5.16
C LYS A 280 24.02 21.24 5.00
N MET A 281 23.52 20.72 6.12
CA MET A 281 22.53 19.65 6.07
C MET A 281 21.20 20.09 6.66
N ALA A 282 20.11 19.71 5.98
CA ALA A 282 18.76 19.85 6.48
C ALA A 282 17.97 18.56 6.25
N LEU A 283 17.15 18.18 7.22
CA LEU A 283 16.28 17.00 7.18
C LEU A 283 14.84 17.48 7.21
N VAL A 284 14.07 17.19 6.17
CA VAL A 284 12.69 17.67 6.03
C VAL A 284 11.73 16.53 6.29
N SER A 285 10.84 16.71 7.27
CA SER A 285 9.78 15.76 7.58
C SER A 285 8.55 15.94 6.68
N GLY A 286 8.79 16.21 5.40
CA GLY A 286 7.75 16.39 4.40
C GLY A 286 7.81 15.28 3.36
N ARG A 287 6.67 14.98 2.76
CA ARG A 287 6.57 14.02 1.65
C ARG A 287 6.15 14.74 0.37
N PRO A 288 7.06 15.55 -0.25
CA PRO A 288 6.76 16.13 -1.54
C PRO A 288 6.46 15.05 -2.56
N ILE A 289 5.51 15.29 -3.44
CA ILE A 289 5.19 14.39 -4.54
C ILE A 289 6.36 14.41 -5.51
N SER A 290 6.96 13.27 -5.77
CA SER A 290 8.02 13.09 -6.77
C SER A 290 7.60 11.99 -7.74
N PHE A 291 7.93 12.18 -9.02
CA PHE A 291 7.70 11.20 -10.08
C PHE A 291 8.91 11.15 -11.01
N LYS A 292 9.13 10.01 -11.63
CA LYS A 292 10.14 9.81 -12.68
C LYS A 292 9.50 10.01 -14.04
N MET A 293 10.18 10.73 -14.92
CA MET A 293 9.80 10.91 -16.32
C MET A 293 11.00 10.57 -17.19
N ASP A 294 10.78 9.80 -18.22
CA ASP A 294 11.85 9.44 -19.14
C ASP A 294 12.13 10.61 -20.09
N LEU A 295 13.20 11.36 -19.77
CA LEU A 295 13.71 12.47 -20.56
C LEU A 295 15.02 12.12 -21.27
N TYR A 296 15.66 11.02 -20.83
CA TYR A 296 16.98 10.63 -21.28
C TYR A 296 16.94 9.75 -22.54
N ASN A 297 15.96 8.84 -22.63
CA ASN A 297 15.83 7.99 -23.80
C ASN A 297 15.19 8.75 -24.96
N PRO A 298 15.78 8.72 -26.17
CA PRO A 298 15.19 9.35 -27.34
C PRO A 298 13.86 8.67 -27.69
N LEU A 299 12.81 9.46 -27.88
CA LEU A 299 11.50 8.99 -28.30
C LEU A 299 11.36 9.11 -29.82
N PHE A 300 11.04 8.01 -30.47
CA PHE A 300 10.80 7.98 -31.91
C PHE A 300 9.34 7.65 -32.20
N VAL A 301 8.67 8.55 -32.94
CA VAL A 301 7.30 8.31 -33.40
C VAL A 301 7.38 7.61 -34.75
N PRO A 302 6.81 6.41 -34.92
CA PRO A 302 6.76 5.74 -36.22
C PRO A 302 5.96 6.58 -37.22
N ARG A 303 6.54 6.82 -38.40
CA ARG A 303 5.86 7.55 -39.48
C ARG A 303 5.00 6.61 -40.29
N PRO A 304 3.75 6.97 -40.64
CA PRO A 304 2.95 6.16 -41.54
C PRO A 304 3.61 6.13 -42.92
N THR A 305 3.65 4.96 -43.53
CA THR A 305 4.08 4.79 -44.92
C THR A 305 2.87 5.08 -45.81
N VAL A 306 2.99 6.10 -46.63
CA VAL A 306 1.99 6.42 -47.66
C VAL A 306 2.45 5.77 -48.95
N GLU A 307 1.68 4.79 -49.45
CA GLU A 307 1.93 4.18 -50.76
C GLU A 307 1.39 5.13 -51.86
N PRO A 308 2.11 5.30 -52.97
CA PRO A 308 1.60 6.07 -54.11
C PRO A 308 0.25 5.49 -54.61
N GLU A 309 -0.70 6.36 -54.92
CA GLU A 309 -2.08 5.95 -55.34
C GLU A 309 -2.10 4.91 -56.46
N LEU A 310 -1.12 4.95 -57.36
CA LEU A 310 -0.97 4.00 -58.47
C LEU A 310 -0.69 2.54 -58.03
N PHE A 311 -0.21 2.33 -56.79
CA PHE A 311 0.10 1.02 -56.21
C PHE A 311 -0.79 0.66 -55.04
N ALA A 312 -1.75 1.55 -54.67
CA ALA A 312 -2.71 1.25 -53.62
C ALA A 312 -3.64 0.13 -54.10
N SER A 313 -3.67 -0.99 -53.41
CA SER A 313 -4.62 -2.07 -53.67
C SER A 313 -6.04 -1.54 -53.50
N LEU A 314 -6.87 -1.68 -54.57
CA LEU A 314 -8.29 -1.37 -54.50
C LEU A 314 -8.98 -2.31 -53.49
N ARG A 315 -9.17 -1.81 -52.29
CA ARG A 315 -10.02 -2.51 -51.33
C ARG A 315 -11.49 -2.21 -51.69
N PRO A 316 -12.33 -3.23 -51.92
CA PRO A 316 -13.74 -2.98 -52.12
C PRO A 316 -14.33 -2.23 -50.91
N PRO A 317 -15.08 -1.14 -51.10
CA PRO A 317 -15.71 -0.44 -50.01
C PRO A 317 -16.70 -1.37 -49.31
N THR A 318 -16.57 -1.57 -48.04
CA THR A 318 -17.57 -2.23 -47.21
C THR A 318 -18.65 -1.21 -46.90
N TYR A 319 -19.81 -1.35 -47.58
CA TYR A 319 -20.98 -0.52 -47.27
C TYR A 319 -21.61 -1.02 -45.98
N GLN A 320 -21.48 -0.29 -44.91
CA GLN A 320 -22.32 -0.45 -43.71
C GLN A 320 -23.65 0.19 -43.99
N GLY A 321 -24.60 -0.57 -44.41
CA GLY A 321 -25.97 -0.12 -44.71
C GLY A 321 -26.95 -1.27 -44.57
N GLY A 322 -27.27 -1.62 -43.33
CA GLY A 322 -28.51 -2.34 -43.02
C GLY A 322 -29.60 -1.30 -42.76
N PHE A 323 -30.74 -1.40 -43.45
CA PHE A 323 -31.95 -0.64 -43.16
C PHE A 323 -32.47 -1.02 -41.76
N GLY A 324 -32.03 -0.32 -40.72
CA GLY A 324 -32.49 -0.53 -39.34
C GLY A 324 -31.90 0.54 -38.43
N ARG A 325 -32.71 1.56 -38.19
CA ARG A 325 -32.32 2.77 -37.44
C ARG A 325 -32.56 2.58 -35.91
N GLN A 326 -32.06 1.51 -35.33
CA GLN A 326 -32.24 1.31 -33.86
C GLN A 326 -31.05 0.77 -33.06
N ASP A 327 -29.92 0.36 -33.69
CA ASP A 327 -28.84 -0.29 -32.94
C ASP A 327 -27.52 0.49 -32.94
N VAL A 328 -27.53 1.81 -33.15
CA VAL A 328 -26.30 2.63 -33.28
C VAL A 328 -25.94 3.39 -31.98
N GLU A 329 -26.83 3.38 -30.97
CA GLU A 329 -26.56 4.13 -29.73
C GLU A 329 -25.85 3.29 -28.64
N GLU A 330 -25.79 1.97 -28.77
CA GLU A 330 -25.20 1.09 -27.75
C GLU A 330 -23.72 0.72 -28.01
N LEU A 331 -23.17 1.03 -29.19
CA LEU A 331 -21.78 0.71 -29.56
C LEU A 331 -20.81 1.90 -29.58
N ALA A 332 -21.28 3.09 -29.24
CA ALA A 332 -20.44 4.30 -29.20
C ALA A 332 -19.74 4.54 -27.82
N GLY A 333 -19.89 3.64 -26.88
CA GLY A 333 -19.41 3.79 -25.50
C GLY A 333 -18.12 3.05 -25.11
N LEU A 334 -17.55 2.23 -25.99
CA LEU A 334 -16.35 1.46 -25.60
C LEU A 334 -15.15 1.85 -26.48
N SER A 335 -14.22 2.53 -25.86
CA SER A 335 -12.92 2.90 -26.44
C SER A 335 -12.04 1.66 -26.56
N PRO A 336 -11.26 1.47 -27.64
CA PRO A 336 -10.44 0.26 -27.87
C PRO A 336 -9.26 0.05 -26.91
N LEU A 337 -9.13 0.90 -25.89
CA LEU A 337 -8.00 0.87 -24.94
C LEU A 337 -8.25 0.05 -23.67
N GLU A 338 -9.49 -0.40 -23.43
CA GLU A 338 -9.78 -1.18 -22.20
C GLU A 338 -9.64 -2.71 -22.34
N GLU A 339 -9.62 -3.24 -23.55
CA GLU A 339 -9.50 -4.70 -23.74
C GLU A 339 -8.10 -5.27 -23.47
N THR A 340 -7.06 -4.43 -23.45
CA THR A 340 -5.67 -4.90 -23.20
C THR A 340 -5.32 -5.00 -21.73
N HIS A 341 -6.09 -4.41 -20.82
CA HIS A 341 -5.82 -4.47 -19.37
C HIS A 341 -6.58 -5.58 -18.62
N ALA A 342 -7.64 -6.11 -19.21
CA ALA A 342 -8.44 -7.16 -18.56
C ALA A 342 -7.85 -8.58 -18.69
N ARG A 343 -6.91 -8.82 -19.59
CA ARG A 343 -6.29 -10.13 -19.79
C ARG A 343 -5.00 -10.39 -19.01
N LYS A 344 -4.47 -9.40 -18.27
CA LYS A 344 -3.25 -9.56 -17.45
C LYS A 344 -3.48 -9.73 -15.95
N ALA A 345 -4.72 -9.73 -15.48
CA ALA A 345 -5.05 -9.80 -14.06
C ALA A 345 -5.41 -11.20 -13.52
N VAL A 346 -5.31 -12.26 -14.32
CA VAL A 346 -5.79 -13.61 -13.92
C VAL A 346 -4.66 -14.65 -13.78
N GLU A 347 -3.39 -14.26 -13.83
CA GLU A 347 -2.29 -15.23 -13.77
C GLU A 347 -1.24 -14.92 -12.69
N PHE A 348 -1.69 -14.64 -11.45
CA PHE A 348 -0.84 -14.74 -10.26
C PHE A 348 -1.68 -15.23 -9.07
N GLY A 349 -1.88 -16.51 -9.03
CA GLY A 349 -2.45 -17.20 -7.89
C GLY A 349 -1.82 -18.57 -7.71
N ALA A 350 -1.22 -18.76 -6.55
CA ALA A 350 -0.77 -20.00 -5.95
C ALA A 350 0.75 -20.21 -5.89
N ALA A 351 1.31 -19.77 -4.76
CA ALA A 351 2.56 -20.32 -4.25
C ALA A 351 2.26 -21.66 -3.53
N PRO A 352 3.04 -22.69 -3.72
CA PRO A 352 2.87 -23.94 -2.98
C PRO A 352 3.47 -23.83 -1.57
N SER A 353 2.69 -24.26 -0.61
CA SER A 353 3.08 -24.64 0.73
C SER A 353 4.14 -25.76 0.67
N ALA A 354 5.29 -25.57 1.26
CA ALA A 354 6.23 -26.63 1.56
C ALA A 354 6.33 -26.79 3.07
N ALA A 355 5.72 -27.85 3.54
CA ALA A 355 6.00 -28.42 4.84
C ALA A 355 7.33 -29.19 4.76
N ALA A 356 8.12 -29.08 5.80
CA ALA A 356 8.74 -30.21 6.49
C ALA A 356 9.87 -29.71 7.40
N SER A 357 9.55 -29.74 8.65
CA SER A 357 10.47 -29.63 9.77
C SER A 357 11.46 -30.80 9.79
N ALA A 358 12.74 -30.51 9.81
CA ALA A 358 13.74 -31.42 10.32
C ALA A 358 14.30 -30.85 11.63
N LYS A 359 14.07 -31.54 12.73
CA LYS A 359 14.71 -31.28 14.03
C LYS A 359 16.18 -31.70 13.96
N PRO A 360 17.12 -30.89 14.42
CA PRO A 360 18.45 -31.39 14.75
C PRO A 360 18.44 -31.94 16.19
N GLY A 361 18.96 -33.15 16.33
CA GLY A 361 19.14 -33.79 17.63
C GLY A 361 20.25 -33.11 18.43
N PHE A 362 20.03 -33.01 19.72
CA PHE A 362 21.01 -32.54 20.71
C PHE A 362 22.03 -33.62 21.02
N PRO A 363 23.32 -33.28 21.10
CA PRO A 363 24.30 -34.18 21.70
C PRO A 363 24.26 -34.07 23.23
N GLY A 364 24.41 -35.24 23.85
CA GLY A 364 24.17 -35.45 25.27
C GLY A 364 25.17 -34.91 26.25
N ASP A 365 24.78 -34.96 27.40
CA ASP A 365 25.16 -34.92 28.82
C ASP A 365 26.65 -34.73 29.28
N ALA A 366 27.62 -34.62 28.40
CA ALA A 366 29.02 -34.43 28.83
C ALA A 366 29.43 -32.97 29.13
N ALA A 367 28.65 -31.97 28.66
CA ALA A 367 28.94 -30.56 28.89
C ALA A 367 28.41 -30.02 30.24
N LYS A 368 27.36 -30.64 30.78
CA LYS A 368 26.71 -30.17 32.02
C LYS A 368 27.51 -30.45 33.30
N GLN A 369 28.48 -31.39 33.30
CA GLN A 369 29.30 -31.65 34.46
C GLN A 369 30.54 -30.74 34.60
N ARG A 370 31.00 -30.12 33.51
CA ARG A 370 32.11 -29.14 33.56
C ARG A 370 31.63 -27.74 33.99
N GLU A 371 30.47 -27.31 33.57
CA GLU A 371 29.91 -26.00 33.93
C GLU A 371 29.51 -25.90 35.41
N LYS A 372 29.10 -27.01 36.04
CA LYS A 372 28.75 -27.03 37.47
C LYS A 372 29.98 -26.92 38.37
N GLY A 373 31.14 -27.42 37.93
CA GLY A 373 32.40 -27.33 38.67
C GLY A 373 33.00 -25.91 38.65
N GLU A 374 32.88 -25.20 37.55
CA GLU A 374 33.37 -23.82 37.42
C GLU A 374 32.47 -22.81 38.13
N MET A 375 31.14 -23.00 38.09
CA MET A 375 30.20 -22.13 38.83
C MET A 375 30.31 -22.25 40.36
N ASP A 376 30.63 -23.42 40.88
CA ASP A 376 30.85 -23.60 42.33
C ASP A 376 32.21 -23.06 42.79
N ALA A 377 33.22 -23.02 41.93
CA ALA A 377 34.51 -22.37 42.22
C ALA A 377 34.39 -20.83 42.20
N LEU A 378 33.59 -20.26 41.30
CA LEU A 378 33.32 -18.81 41.27
C LEU A 378 32.45 -18.32 42.44
N ARG A 379 31.58 -19.18 43.01
CA ARG A 379 30.77 -18.81 44.18
C ARG A 379 31.51 -18.70 45.49
N ARG A 380 32.71 -19.26 45.61
CA ARG A 380 33.49 -19.26 46.83
C ARG A 380 34.51 -18.12 46.99
N SER A 381 34.67 -17.27 45.97
CA SER A 381 35.68 -16.21 45.96
C SER A 381 35.18 -14.78 45.87
N VAL A 382 33.86 -14.56 46.08
CA VAL A 382 33.29 -13.23 45.88
C VAL A 382 32.67 -12.71 47.17
N ASP A 383 33.37 -11.75 47.78
CA ASP A 383 32.85 -10.94 48.88
C ASP A 383 31.63 -10.14 48.43
N PRO A 384 30.45 -10.31 49.06
CA PRO A 384 29.24 -9.63 48.65
C PRO A 384 29.27 -8.09 48.77
N GLN A 385 30.17 -7.56 49.62
CA GLN A 385 30.36 -6.12 49.79
C GLN A 385 31.22 -5.51 48.69
N ALA A 386 32.31 -6.16 48.28
CA ALA A 386 33.14 -5.70 47.17
C ALA A 386 32.42 -5.71 45.81
N ASN A 387 31.40 -6.55 45.65
CA ASN A 387 30.57 -6.55 44.43
C ASN A 387 29.47 -5.46 44.44
N ARG A 388 28.98 -5.10 45.62
CA ARG A 388 28.07 -3.94 45.72
C ARG A 388 28.80 -2.63 45.43
N ASP A 389 30.00 -2.48 45.93
CA ASP A 389 30.79 -1.26 45.69
C ASP A 389 31.24 -1.17 44.24
N ARG A 390 31.64 -2.27 43.59
CA ARG A 390 31.91 -2.31 42.16
C ARG A 390 30.65 -2.08 41.29
N ALA A 391 29.50 -2.58 41.70
CA ALA A 391 28.24 -2.33 40.99
C ALA A 391 27.79 -0.87 41.13
N LEU A 392 28.04 -0.25 42.31
CA LEU A 392 27.77 1.17 42.52
C LEU A 392 28.74 2.07 41.74
N ASP A 393 30.06 1.71 41.73
CA ASP A 393 31.06 2.42 40.93
C ASP A 393 30.78 2.29 39.42
N TYR A 394 30.40 1.10 38.98
CA TYR A 394 30.00 0.88 37.58
C TYR A 394 28.73 1.64 37.22
N ALA A 395 27.74 1.69 38.11
CA ALA A 395 26.51 2.47 37.90
C ALA A 395 26.79 3.99 37.89
N GLN A 396 27.72 4.47 38.75
CA GLN A 396 28.13 5.87 38.75
C GLN A 396 28.98 6.24 37.53
N ASP A 397 29.86 5.34 37.06
CA ASP A 397 30.64 5.54 35.84
C ASP A 397 29.74 5.46 34.58
N LEU A 398 28.73 4.58 34.58
CA LEU A 398 27.71 4.54 33.56
C LEU A 398 26.86 5.82 33.59
N GLN A 399 26.50 6.32 34.75
CA GLN A 399 25.75 7.55 34.93
C GLN A 399 26.52 8.79 34.48
N LYS A 400 27.87 8.83 34.74
CA LYS A 400 28.78 9.85 34.20
C LYS A 400 28.98 9.74 32.69
N ARG A 401 29.04 8.50 32.16
CA ARG A 401 29.11 8.26 30.69
C ARG A 401 27.79 8.52 29.97
N MET A 402 26.68 8.41 30.68
CA MET A 402 25.34 8.83 30.24
C MET A 402 25.06 10.30 30.63
N ASP A 403 26.12 11.13 30.69
CA ASP A 403 25.92 12.58 30.88
C ASP A 403 25.09 13.12 29.71
N LEU A 404 23.81 13.25 30.00
CA LEU A 404 22.76 13.63 29.03
C LEU A 404 23.02 15.03 28.45
N GLY A 405 23.83 15.85 29.14
CA GLY A 405 24.24 17.16 28.68
C GLY A 405 25.24 17.17 27.54
N ALA A 406 25.98 16.04 27.31
CA ALA A 406 27.02 15.96 26.28
C ALA A 406 26.44 15.85 24.86
N ALA A 407 25.17 15.40 24.69
CA ALA A 407 24.49 15.38 23.41
C ALA A 407 23.49 16.54 23.35
N GLN A 408 23.99 17.78 23.33
CA GLN A 408 23.17 18.94 23.04
C GLN A 408 22.56 18.83 21.62
N SER A 409 21.33 19.30 21.45
CA SER A 409 20.71 19.37 20.14
C SER A 409 21.61 20.17 19.20
N ALA A 410 22.07 19.54 18.13
CA ALA A 410 22.87 20.17 17.08
C ALA A 410 21.98 20.60 15.90
N ALA A 411 20.68 20.68 16.11
CA ALA A 411 19.73 21.06 15.05
C ALA A 411 18.73 22.10 15.56
N THR A 412 18.44 23.05 14.69
CA THR A 412 17.36 24.02 14.86
C THR A 412 16.18 23.60 14.00
N ALA A 413 15.01 23.41 14.62
CA ALA A 413 13.79 23.07 13.89
C ALA A 413 13.07 24.35 13.49
N SER A 414 12.63 24.42 12.24
CA SER A 414 11.81 25.51 11.72
C SER A 414 10.67 24.99 10.85
N ALA A 415 9.56 25.71 10.82
CA ALA A 415 8.48 25.44 9.88
C ALA A 415 8.88 25.91 8.48
N LEU A 416 8.65 25.06 7.48
CA LEU A 416 8.84 25.36 6.07
C LEU A 416 7.49 25.21 5.35
N GLY A 417 6.62 26.21 5.47
CA GLY A 417 5.22 26.07 5.09
C GLY A 417 4.53 24.99 5.93
N ASP A 418 3.95 23.98 5.28
CA ASP A 418 3.30 22.85 5.93
C ASP A 418 4.26 21.73 6.37
N PHE A 419 5.58 21.90 6.14
CA PHE A 419 6.59 20.93 6.49
C PHE A 419 7.46 21.42 7.66
N PHE A 420 8.07 20.47 8.36
CA PHE A 420 9.10 20.77 9.35
C PHE A 420 10.47 20.37 8.82
N GLN A 421 11.45 21.21 9.09
CA GLN A 421 12.84 20.91 8.78
C GLN A 421 13.71 20.98 10.05
N TYR A 422 14.64 20.07 10.16
CA TYR A 422 15.74 20.12 11.12
C TYR A 422 16.98 20.57 10.35
N VAL A 423 17.42 21.78 10.59
CA VAL A 423 18.68 22.29 10.05
C VAL A 423 19.78 21.95 11.02
N ILE A 424 20.78 21.21 10.57
CA ILE A 424 21.94 20.86 11.42
C ILE A 424 22.83 22.11 11.53
N ASP A 425 23.04 22.55 12.76
CA ASP A 425 23.69 23.85 13.06
C ASP A 425 25.17 23.88 12.66
N HIS A 426 25.82 22.72 12.59
CA HIS A 426 27.22 22.58 12.20
C HIS A 426 27.37 21.84 10.88
N PRO A 427 28.36 22.22 10.05
CA PRO A 427 28.65 21.49 8.82
C PRO A 427 28.88 20.00 9.08
N VAL A 428 28.28 19.17 8.27
CA VAL A 428 28.33 17.70 8.38
C VAL A 428 29.38 17.15 7.41
N THR A 429 30.23 16.28 7.93
CA THR A 429 31.16 15.48 7.10
C THR A 429 30.76 14.02 7.21
N LEU A 430 30.39 13.43 6.08
CA LEU A 430 29.98 12.02 5.99
C LEU A 430 30.59 11.38 4.73
N ALA A 431 31.50 10.43 4.97
CA ALA A 431 32.15 9.73 3.88
C ALA A 431 31.13 8.96 3.01
N ARG A 432 31.48 8.74 1.76
CA ARG A 432 30.69 7.92 0.82
C ARG A 432 30.40 6.56 1.39
N GLN A 433 29.20 6.04 1.11
CA GLN A 433 28.74 4.71 1.55
C GLN A 433 28.81 4.51 3.08
N LYS A 434 28.60 5.59 3.84
CA LYS A 434 28.55 5.57 5.32
C LYS A 434 27.24 6.15 5.82
N SER A 435 26.88 5.73 7.02
CA SER A 435 25.72 6.26 7.77
C SER A 435 26.20 7.00 9.01
N ALA A 436 25.43 7.97 9.46
CA ALA A 436 25.67 8.73 10.66
C ALA A 436 24.40 8.87 11.50
N LEU A 437 24.57 9.00 12.81
CA LEU A 437 23.56 9.42 13.77
C LEU A 437 23.79 10.90 14.10
N LEU A 438 22.84 11.76 13.74
CA LEU A 438 22.91 13.19 14.00
C LEU A 438 21.93 13.55 15.12
N PRO A 439 22.38 14.26 16.18
CA PRO A 439 21.51 14.65 17.28
C PRO A 439 20.58 15.78 16.84
N ILE A 440 19.27 15.54 16.87
CA ILE A 440 18.24 16.50 16.45
C ILE A 440 17.42 17.07 17.60
N VAL A 441 17.34 16.36 18.72
CA VAL A 441 16.61 16.78 19.93
C VAL A 441 17.44 16.41 21.15
N GLY A 442 17.52 17.30 22.13
CA GLY A 442 18.14 17.06 23.44
C GLY A 442 17.53 18.01 24.46
N LYS A 443 16.32 17.67 25.00
CA LYS A 443 15.57 18.56 25.89
C LYS A 443 14.78 17.78 26.93
N ASP A 444 14.55 18.43 28.08
CA ASP A 444 13.55 18.00 29.03
C ASP A 444 12.16 18.12 28.43
N VAL A 445 11.31 17.13 28.70
CA VAL A 445 9.93 17.09 28.25
C VAL A 445 8.99 16.85 29.43
N GLU A 446 7.73 17.26 29.29
CA GLU A 446 6.72 16.97 30.29
C GLU A 446 6.21 15.54 30.11
N GLY A 447 6.05 14.83 31.23
CA GLY A 447 5.47 13.50 31.20
C GLY A 447 5.07 13.00 32.57
N GLN A 448 3.99 12.23 32.59
CA GLN A 448 3.50 11.55 33.77
C GLN A 448 3.53 10.05 33.59
N ARG A 449 4.20 9.35 34.49
CA ARG A 449 4.20 7.89 34.52
C ARG A 449 2.80 7.36 34.84
N VAL A 450 2.31 6.43 34.06
CA VAL A 450 0.98 5.83 34.21
C VAL A 450 1.05 4.32 33.97
N SER A 451 0.08 3.60 34.51
CA SER A 451 -0.20 2.21 34.16
C SER A 451 -1.44 2.17 33.29
N ILE A 452 -1.35 1.64 32.07
CA ILE A 452 -2.44 1.64 31.08
C ILE A 452 -3.04 0.24 31.02
N TYR A 453 -4.32 0.12 31.35
CA TYR A 453 -5.01 -1.15 31.29
C TYR A 453 -6.03 -1.20 30.18
N ASN A 454 -5.86 -2.19 29.31
CA ASN A 454 -6.81 -2.57 28.28
C ASN A 454 -6.93 -4.09 28.25
N PRO A 455 -8.10 -4.67 28.54
CA PRO A 455 -8.27 -6.12 28.61
C PRO A 455 -8.06 -6.83 27.25
N SER A 456 -8.20 -6.12 26.14
CA SER A 456 -7.95 -6.66 24.80
C SER A 456 -6.46 -6.78 24.48
N VAL A 457 -5.61 -6.00 25.13
CA VAL A 457 -4.15 -6.00 24.96
C VAL A 457 -3.51 -6.98 25.96
N GLN A 458 -3.85 -6.83 27.24
CA GLN A 458 -3.37 -7.68 28.33
C GLN A 458 -4.48 -7.92 29.34
N ALA A 459 -4.84 -9.18 29.55
CA ALA A 459 -6.00 -9.55 30.34
C ALA A 459 -5.87 -9.22 31.84
N LYS A 460 -4.66 -9.30 32.40
CA LYS A 460 -4.43 -9.23 33.85
C LYS A 460 -3.61 -8.02 34.29
N HIS A 461 -2.53 -7.74 33.59
CA HIS A 461 -1.57 -6.72 34.00
C HIS A 461 -1.67 -5.48 33.09
N PRO A 462 -1.67 -4.26 33.64
CA PRO A 462 -1.53 -3.06 32.85
C PRO A 462 -0.17 -2.98 32.16
N LEU A 463 -0.04 -2.09 31.20
CA LEU A 463 1.25 -1.71 30.63
C LEU A 463 1.80 -0.49 31.39
N LEU A 464 3.09 -0.51 31.73
CA LEU A 464 3.82 0.70 32.12
C LEU A 464 3.87 1.65 30.94
N GLY A 465 3.50 2.88 31.18
CA GLY A 465 3.45 3.90 30.15
C GLY A 465 3.80 5.28 30.66
N LEU A 466 3.83 6.20 29.73
CA LEU A 466 4.04 7.62 29.99
C LEU A 466 2.95 8.41 29.23
N ARG A 467 2.29 9.32 29.93
CA ARG A 467 1.56 10.42 29.30
C ARG A 467 2.59 11.48 28.96
N PHE A 468 3.01 11.48 27.71
CA PHE A 468 4.12 12.29 27.18
C PHE A 468 3.56 13.54 26.52
N LYS A 469 4.08 14.71 26.84
CA LYS A 469 3.79 15.97 26.18
C LYS A 469 5.03 16.53 25.51
N ASN A 470 4.92 16.83 24.22
CA ASN A 470 6.02 17.39 23.47
C ASN A 470 6.23 18.88 23.80
N THR A 471 7.04 19.15 24.79
CA THR A 471 7.44 20.52 25.20
C THR A 471 8.76 20.97 24.58
N THR A 472 9.29 20.21 23.61
CA THR A 472 10.58 20.57 22.96
C THR A 472 10.50 21.84 22.12
N GLY A 473 9.30 22.28 21.74
CA GLY A 473 9.06 23.36 20.78
C GLY A 473 9.29 22.96 19.33
N MET A 474 9.62 21.70 19.06
CA MET A 474 9.88 21.15 17.73
C MET A 474 8.88 20.05 17.41
N HIS A 475 8.56 19.87 16.14
CA HIS A 475 7.86 18.68 15.68
C HIS A 475 8.75 17.45 15.90
N LEU A 476 8.22 16.37 16.43
CA LEU A 476 8.90 15.08 16.55
C LEU A 476 8.38 14.13 15.47
N SER A 477 9.27 13.73 14.57
CA SER A 477 8.94 12.75 13.53
C SER A 477 8.77 11.34 14.12
N GLN A 478 7.92 10.53 13.49
CA GLN A 478 7.65 9.17 13.93
C GLN A 478 8.93 8.33 14.06
N GLY A 479 9.00 7.51 15.11
CA GLY A 479 10.14 6.63 15.31
C GLY A 479 10.06 5.79 16.59
N PRO A 480 10.97 4.84 16.78
CA PRO A 480 11.09 4.10 18.03
C PRO A 480 11.62 4.99 19.16
N ILE A 481 11.13 4.75 20.35
CA ILE A 481 11.64 5.34 21.60
C ILE A 481 12.10 4.22 22.50
N THR A 482 13.38 4.22 22.85
CA THR A 482 13.92 3.37 23.91
C THR A 482 13.81 4.10 25.24
N VAL A 483 13.14 3.49 26.20
CA VAL A 483 12.87 4.08 27.51
C VAL A 483 13.88 3.53 28.53
N PHE A 484 14.47 4.45 29.28
CA PHE A 484 15.35 4.15 30.40
C PHE A 484 14.78 4.73 31.69
N GLU A 485 14.81 3.96 32.77
CA GLU A 485 14.54 4.44 34.13
C GLU A 485 15.88 4.52 34.89
N GLY A 486 16.37 5.75 35.04
CA GLY A 486 17.75 5.97 35.46
C GLY A 486 18.74 5.37 34.45
N SER A 487 19.58 4.46 34.87
CA SER A 487 20.55 3.74 34.02
C SER A 487 20.01 2.40 33.46
N THR A 488 18.77 2.03 33.81
CA THR A 488 18.22 0.71 33.45
C THR A 488 17.33 0.80 32.24
N TYR A 489 17.54 -0.08 31.27
CA TYR A 489 16.60 -0.26 30.13
C TYR A 489 15.25 -0.73 30.67
N ALA A 490 14.22 0.04 30.38
CA ALA A 490 12.86 -0.21 30.85
C ALA A 490 11.93 -0.78 29.76
N GLY A 491 12.29 -0.62 28.51
CA GLY A 491 11.52 -1.15 27.36
C GLY A 491 11.55 -0.22 26.17
N ASP A 492 10.86 -0.62 25.10
CA ASP A 492 10.74 0.13 23.87
C ASP A 492 9.27 0.49 23.60
N THR A 493 9.08 1.63 22.93
CA THR A 493 7.80 2.06 22.42
C THR A 493 7.98 2.70 21.05
N ARG A 494 6.87 3.06 20.45
CA ARG A 494 6.85 3.78 19.18
C ARG A 494 5.99 5.05 19.33
N VAL A 495 6.49 6.14 18.80
CA VAL A 495 5.72 7.37 18.65
C VAL A 495 5.42 7.63 17.18
N LEU A 496 4.23 8.11 16.89
CA LEU A 496 3.89 8.73 15.61
C LEU A 496 4.35 10.19 15.61
N ASP A 497 4.13 10.91 14.51
CA ASP A 497 4.42 12.33 14.45
C ASP A 497 3.70 13.09 15.58
N VAL A 498 4.44 13.89 16.36
CA VAL A 498 3.93 14.64 17.50
C VAL A 498 4.23 16.13 17.32
N GLN A 499 3.17 16.92 17.25
CA GLN A 499 3.28 18.37 17.13
C GLN A 499 3.80 19.01 18.44
N PRO A 500 4.36 20.22 18.39
CA PRO A 500 4.67 20.97 19.59
C PRO A 500 3.43 21.14 20.49
N ASN A 501 3.62 20.89 21.79
CA ASN A 501 2.58 20.90 22.85
C ASN A 501 1.51 19.80 22.74
N GLU A 502 1.64 18.90 21.80
CA GLU A 502 0.74 17.74 21.70
C GLU A 502 1.08 16.69 22.76
N GLU A 503 0.02 16.05 23.28
CA GLU A 503 0.14 15.00 24.29
C GLU A 503 -0.13 13.62 23.67
N ARG A 504 0.68 12.64 24.06
CA ARG A 504 0.56 11.25 23.62
C ARG A 504 0.71 10.29 24.78
N LEU A 505 -0.11 9.23 24.75
CA LEU A 505 0.02 8.11 25.65
C LEU A 505 0.89 7.03 24.98
N VAL A 506 1.99 6.66 25.63
CA VAL A 506 2.94 5.63 25.14
C VAL A 506 3.12 4.55 26.20
N SER A 507 3.27 3.30 25.78
CA SER A 507 3.52 2.15 26.67
C SER A 507 4.81 1.45 26.27
N TYR A 508 5.59 1.00 27.27
CA TYR A 508 6.93 0.45 27.03
C TYR A 508 7.22 -0.88 27.75
N ALA A 509 6.43 -1.28 28.76
CA ALA A 509 6.63 -2.53 29.49
C ALA A 509 5.32 -3.04 30.11
N ILE A 510 5.33 -4.22 30.72
CA ILE A 510 4.22 -4.76 31.51
C ILE A 510 4.40 -4.36 32.97
N ASP A 511 3.37 -3.81 33.62
CA ASP A 511 3.35 -3.52 35.04
C ASP A 511 2.96 -4.76 35.86
N LEU A 512 3.93 -5.61 36.16
CA LEU A 512 3.74 -6.83 36.94
C LEU A 512 3.33 -6.53 38.40
N GLY A 513 3.55 -5.30 38.90
CA GLY A 513 3.18 -4.87 40.23
C GLY A 513 1.71 -4.55 40.40
N THR A 514 0.97 -4.41 39.28
CA THR A 514 -0.46 -4.09 39.29
C THR A 514 -1.24 -5.20 38.62
N GLU A 515 -2.34 -5.62 39.25
CA GLU A 515 -3.29 -6.58 38.68
C GLU A 515 -4.65 -5.91 38.53
N VAL A 516 -5.33 -6.17 37.41
CA VAL A 516 -6.71 -5.72 37.16
C VAL A 516 -7.57 -6.90 36.75
N ASP A 517 -8.68 -7.09 37.46
CA ASP A 517 -9.64 -8.15 37.23
C ASP A 517 -10.99 -7.51 36.81
N PRO A 518 -11.36 -7.59 35.51
CA PRO A 518 -12.64 -7.07 35.04
C PRO A 518 -13.76 -8.06 35.37
N GLN A 519 -14.65 -7.69 36.25
CA GLN A 519 -15.82 -8.47 36.64
C GLN A 519 -17.09 -7.89 35.96
N VAL A 520 -17.91 -8.79 35.42
CA VAL A 520 -19.21 -8.42 34.88
C VAL A 520 -20.21 -8.38 36.03
N GLY A 521 -20.74 -7.20 36.29
CA GLY A 521 -21.79 -7.02 37.26
C GLY A 521 -23.16 -7.52 36.78
N PRO A 522 -24.17 -7.55 37.64
CA PRO A 522 -25.53 -7.95 37.27
C PRO A 522 -26.10 -6.99 36.23
N GLY A 523 -26.28 -7.51 35.01
CA GLY A 523 -27.03 -6.76 33.99
C GLY A 523 -28.53 -6.74 34.33
N SER A 524 -29.21 -5.67 34.02
CA SER A 524 -30.66 -5.60 34.14
C SER A 524 -31.30 -5.15 32.84
N THR A 525 -32.42 -5.81 32.51
CA THR A 525 -33.25 -5.40 31.37
C THR A 525 -34.65 -5.14 31.88
N ARG A 526 -35.10 -3.92 31.69
CA ARG A 526 -36.48 -3.55 32.06
C ARG A 526 -37.19 -2.91 30.87
N ILE A 527 -38.47 -3.16 30.77
CA ILE A 527 -39.34 -2.46 29.84
C ILE A 527 -39.58 -1.06 30.40
N THR A 528 -39.42 -0.04 29.56
CA THR A 528 -39.60 1.36 29.93
C THR A 528 -40.89 1.93 29.41
N SER A 529 -41.36 1.49 28.25
CA SER A 529 -42.65 1.87 27.68
C SER A 529 -43.15 0.84 26.69
N VAL A 530 -44.46 0.79 26.55
CA VAL A 530 -45.16 -0.02 25.53
C VAL A 530 -46.14 0.90 24.84
N ASN A 531 -45.99 1.15 23.58
CA ASN A 531 -46.82 2.05 22.79
C ASN A 531 -47.41 1.28 21.59
N ALA A 532 -48.60 1.67 21.18
CA ALA A 532 -49.24 1.15 20.00
C ALA A 532 -49.49 2.25 18.99
N ASN A 533 -49.21 1.95 17.71
CA ASN A 533 -49.53 2.82 16.60
C ASN A 533 -49.85 2.01 15.36
N LYS A 534 -51.07 2.18 14.82
CA LYS A 534 -51.53 1.51 13.60
C LYS A 534 -51.29 0.01 13.60
N GLY A 535 -51.64 -0.68 14.68
CA GLY A 535 -51.46 -2.12 14.81
C GLY A 535 -50.03 -2.61 15.02
N ILE A 536 -49.07 -1.70 15.23
CA ILE A 536 -47.70 -2.03 15.60
C ILE A 536 -47.50 -1.68 17.08
N ILE A 537 -47.10 -2.67 17.85
CA ILE A 537 -46.70 -2.49 19.24
C ILE A 537 -45.19 -2.28 19.29
N THR A 538 -44.77 -1.13 19.78
CA THR A 538 -43.36 -0.83 20.07
C THR A 538 -43.10 -0.98 21.56
N THR A 539 -42.26 -1.93 21.94
CA THR A 539 -41.81 -2.12 23.33
C THR A 539 -40.39 -1.59 23.46
N ASN A 540 -40.19 -0.53 24.21
CA ASN A 540 -38.89 -0.01 24.55
C ASN A 540 -38.35 -0.70 25.79
N ARG A 541 -37.13 -1.22 25.68
CA ARG A 541 -36.43 -1.91 26.76
C ARG A 541 -35.15 -1.18 27.05
N ARG A 542 -34.89 -0.89 28.32
CA ARG A 542 -33.60 -0.37 28.77
C ARG A 542 -32.74 -1.53 29.24
N ILE A 543 -31.58 -1.68 28.60
CA ILE A 543 -30.56 -2.62 29.02
C ILE A 543 -29.50 -1.83 29.78
N ARG A 544 -29.24 -2.23 31.01
CA ARG A 544 -28.20 -1.69 31.86
C ARG A 544 -27.14 -2.76 32.08
N GLU A 545 -25.88 -2.43 31.80
CA GLU A 545 -24.71 -3.28 32.00
C GLU A 545 -23.76 -2.60 32.98
N GLU A 546 -23.20 -3.38 33.88
CA GLU A 546 -22.22 -2.93 34.84
C GLU A 546 -20.93 -3.74 34.64
N ARG A 547 -19.78 -3.04 34.62
CA ARG A 547 -18.47 -3.65 34.62
C ARG A 547 -17.64 -3.08 35.75
N LYS A 548 -17.23 -3.94 36.69
CA LYS A 548 -16.42 -3.58 37.85
C LYS A 548 -14.98 -4.05 37.58
N TYR A 549 -14.05 -3.12 37.62
CA TYR A 549 -12.63 -3.40 37.55
C TYR A 549 -12.06 -3.42 38.96
N ARG A 550 -11.69 -4.60 39.43
CA ARG A 550 -10.97 -4.78 40.69
C ARG A 550 -9.49 -4.58 40.43
N ILE A 551 -8.84 -3.62 41.10
CA ILE A 551 -7.47 -3.21 40.87
C ILE A 551 -6.66 -3.49 42.11
N VAL A 552 -5.57 -4.25 42.01
CA VAL A 552 -4.68 -4.57 43.15
C VAL A 552 -3.28 -4.04 42.82
N ASN A 553 -2.81 -3.06 43.56
CA ASN A 553 -1.45 -2.57 43.46
C ASN A 553 -0.58 -3.26 44.52
N ARG A 554 0.31 -4.16 44.07
CA ARG A 554 1.27 -4.87 44.92
C ARG A 554 2.64 -4.19 44.98
N SER A 555 2.82 -3.09 44.25
CA SER A 555 4.06 -2.34 44.25
C SER A 555 4.18 -1.45 45.49
N GLN A 556 5.41 -0.99 45.75
CA GLN A 556 5.71 -0.09 46.87
C GLN A 556 5.44 1.38 46.56
N THR A 557 4.95 1.69 45.37
CA THR A 557 4.66 3.06 44.90
C THR A 557 3.23 3.18 44.46
N ASP A 558 2.67 4.36 44.66
CA ASP A 558 1.36 4.69 44.13
C ASP A 558 1.34 4.59 42.60
N ARG A 559 0.23 4.13 42.06
CA ARG A 559 0.03 4.01 40.62
C ARG A 559 -1.10 4.92 40.16
N VAL A 560 -0.87 5.59 39.06
CA VAL A 560 -1.93 6.26 38.31
C VAL A 560 -2.35 5.31 37.19
N LEU A 561 -3.52 4.71 37.33
CA LEU A 561 -4.06 3.79 36.32
C LEU A 561 -4.91 4.55 35.33
N VAL A 562 -4.62 4.37 34.05
CA VAL A 562 -5.47 4.78 32.92
C VAL A 562 -6.19 3.52 32.44
N LEU A 563 -7.50 3.47 32.69
CA LEU A 563 -8.37 2.37 32.32
C LEU A 563 -9.02 2.68 30.96
N GLU A 564 -8.73 1.85 29.95
CA GLU A 564 -9.40 1.90 28.65
C GLU A 564 -10.63 0.98 28.66
N HIS A 565 -11.80 1.58 28.60
CA HIS A 565 -13.08 0.90 28.49
C HIS A 565 -13.63 1.09 27.08
N PRO A 566 -14.12 0.03 26.38
CA PRO A 566 -14.63 0.16 25.01
C PRO A 566 -15.72 1.22 24.87
N ASN A 567 -15.60 2.09 23.90
CA ASN A 567 -16.62 3.06 23.55
C ASN A 567 -17.67 2.39 22.65
N ARG A 568 -18.86 2.14 23.21
CA ARG A 568 -19.96 1.45 22.54
C ARG A 568 -21.07 2.41 22.09
N THR A 569 -20.74 3.67 21.86
CA THR A 569 -21.71 4.69 21.39
C THR A 569 -22.36 4.30 20.06
N ASN A 570 -21.61 3.61 19.19
CA ASN A 570 -22.11 3.03 17.92
C ASN A 570 -23.19 1.97 18.14
N GLN A 571 -23.23 1.32 19.33
CA GLN A 571 -24.25 0.38 19.76
C GLN A 571 -25.33 1.06 20.62
N GLN A 572 -25.35 2.40 20.64
CA GLN A 572 -26.28 3.23 21.40
C GLN A 572 -26.14 3.12 22.94
N PHE A 573 -25.05 2.56 23.45
CA PHE A 573 -24.74 2.62 24.86
C PHE A 573 -24.29 4.02 25.28
N LYS A 574 -24.75 4.44 26.46
CA LYS A 574 -24.38 5.71 27.10
C LYS A 574 -23.90 5.44 28.52
N LEU A 575 -22.84 6.11 28.91
CA LEU A 575 -22.35 6.06 30.28
C LEU A 575 -23.37 6.69 31.23
N VAL A 576 -23.70 6.00 32.34
CA VAL A 576 -24.57 6.47 33.41
C VAL A 576 -23.92 6.12 34.75
N GLU A 577 -24.09 7.00 35.77
CA GLU A 577 -23.53 6.79 37.11
C GLU A 577 -22.01 6.45 37.10
N THR A 578 -21.30 6.84 36.05
CA THR A 578 -19.87 6.61 35.85
C THR A 578 -19.15 7.95 35.89
N PRO A 579 -17.97 8.05 36.51
CA PRO A 579 -17.17 9.28 36.47
C PRO A 579 -16.90 9.67 35.01
N LYS A 580 -16.82 10.98 34.75
CA LYS A 580 -16.52 11.47 33.41
C LYS A 580 -15.13 10.95 32.95
N PRO A 581 -14.97 10.40 31.73
CA PRO A 581 -13.69 10.01 31.23
C PRO A 581 -12.77 11.24 31.06
N VAL A 582 -11.48 11.05 31.30
CA VAL A 582 -10.46 12.09 31.06
C VAL A 582 -10.23 12.28 29.56
N GLU A 583 -10.48 11.24 28.77
CA GLU A 583 -10.36 11.28 27.32
C GLU A 583 -11.42 10.36 26.71
N ASP A 584 -12.06 10.86 25.66
CA ASP A 584 -13.07 10.13 24.87
C ASP A 584 -12.55 9.98 23.45
N THR A 585 -12.26 8.74 23.08
CA THR A 585 -11.80 8.38 21.73
C THR A 585 -12.87 7.58 21.00
N PRO A 586 -12.82 7.45 19.68
CA PRO A 586 -13.77 6.61 18.94
C PRO A 586 -13.83 5.16 19.41
N GLU A 587 -12.73 4.63 19.95
CA GLU A 587 -12.59 3.23 20.34
C GLU A 587 -12.75 3.00 21.84
N PHE A 588 -12.31 3.95 22.69
CA PHE A 588 -12.26 3.79 24.14
C PHE A 588 -12.60 5.05 24.89
N TYR A 589 -13.27 4.86 26.04
CA TYR A 589 -13.29 5.82 27.13
C TYR A 589 -12.06 5.59 28.01
N ARG A 590 -11.28 6.63 28.28
CA ARG A 590 -10.14 6.57 29.20
C ARG A 590 -10.50 7.17 30.55
N PHE A 591 -10.50 6.34 31.57
CA PHE A 591 -10.71 6.77 32.95
C PHE A 591 -9.39 6.76 33.69
N GLN A 592 -9.17 7.74 34.54
CA GLN A 592 -7.98 7.81 35.38
C GLN A 592 -8.35 7.60 36.86
N THR A 593 -7.64 6.70 37.53
CA THR A 593 -7.78 6.43 38.94
C THR A 593 -6.42 6.27 39.62
N SER A 594 -6.31 6.74 40.86
CA SER A 594 -5.11 6.54 41.69
C SER A 594 -5.25 5.28 42.52
N VAL A 595 -4.25 4.44 42.55
CA VAL A 595 -4.21 3.20 43.33
C VAL A 595 -3.03 3.23 44.27
N PRO A 596 -3.23 3.45 45.57
CA PRO A 596 -2.15 3.56 46.53
C PRO A 596 -1.31 2.27 46.63
N ALA A 597 -0.04 2.40 47.02
CA ALA A 597 0.88 1.31 47.21
C ALA A 597 0.34 0.24 48.18
N GLY A 598 0.43 -1.03 47.77
CA GLY A 598 -0.03 -2.17 48.57
C GLY A 598 -1.53 -2.28 48.78
N LYS A 599 -2.34 -1.49 48.08
CA LYS A 599 -3.81 -1.45 48.30
C LYS A 599 -4.59 -1.99 47.08
N GLU A 600 -5.84 -2.31 47.40
CA GLU A 600 -6.87 -2.66 46.43
C GLU A 600 -7.81 -1.47 46.20
N SER A 601 -8.21 -1.24 45.00
CA SER A 601 -9.22 -0.28 44.57
C SER A 601 -10.19 -0.92 43.58
N ALA A 602 -11.37 -0.31 43.43
CA ALA A 602 -12.34 -0.74 42.43
C ALA A 602 -12.83 0.47 41.62
N PHE A 603 -12.99 0.26 40.33
CA PHE A 603 -13.59 1.23 39.43
C PHE A 603 -14.78 0.59 38.70
N THR A 604 -15.93 1.24 38.74
CA THR A 604 -17.16 0.70 38.13
C THR A 604 -17.57 1.56 36.95
N VAL A 605 -17.86 0.92 35.84
CA VAL A 605 -18.43 1.53 34.63
C VAL A 605 -19.84 0.97 34.45
N VAL A 606 -20.81 1.85 34.33
CA VAL A 606 -22.19 1.52 34.07
C VAL A 606 -22.63 2.12 32.76
N GLU A 607 -23.23 1.29 31.91
CA GLU A 607 -23.72 1.70 30.60
C GLU A 607 -25.18 1.32 30.42
N GLU A 608 -25.94 2.16 29.76
CA GLU A 608 -27.33 1.89 29.41
C GLU A 608 -27.58 2.13 27.92
N ARG A 609 -28.51 1.34 27.39
CA ARG A 609 -29.08 1.59 26.05
C ARG A 609 -30.54 1.26 26.00
N ASP A 610 -31.26 1.99 25.19
CA ASP A 610 -32.68 1.73 24.91
C ASP A 610 -32.83 1.01 23.59
N ILE A 611 -33.54 -0.13 23.58
CA ILE A 611 -33.85 -0.92 22.39
C ILE A 611 -35.35 -0.96 22.19
N GLY A 612 -35.81 -0.55 21.02
CA GLY A 612 -37.19 -0.70 20.58
C GLY A 612 -37.39 -2.03 19.86
N THR A 613 -38.35 -2.83 20.30
CA THR A 613 -38.80 -4.06 19.59
C THR A 613 -40.21 -3.82 19.09
N GLN A 614 -40.46 -4.12 17.82
CA GLN A 614 -41.77 -3.96 17.20
C GLN A 614 -42.44 -5.31 17.00
N ILE A 615 -43.73 -5.37 17.32
CA ILE A 615 -44.60 -6.52 17.10
C ILE A 615 -45.78 -6.06 16.25
N VAL A 616 -45.96 -6.67 15.09
CA VAL A 616 -47.08 -6.38 14.18
C VAL A 616 -48.26 -7.28 14.58
N LEU A 617 -49.35 -6.69 15.07
CA LEU A 617 -50.49 -7.41 15.62
C LEU A 617 -51.23 -8.26 14.58
N SER A 618 -51.27 -7.84 13.32
CA SER A 618 -51.92 -8.62 12.24
C SER A 618 -51.30 -10.01 12.08
N ASN A 619 -49.99 -10.14 12.32
CA ASN A 619 -49.22 -11.36 12.17
C ASN A 619 -49.04 -12.12 13.50
N SER A 620 -49.51 -11.53 14.60
CA SER A 620 -49.31 -12.08 15.93
C SER A 620 -50.39 -13.11 16.32
N ASN A 621 -49.98 -14.16 17.04
CA ASN A 621 -50.92 -15.09 17.61
C ASN A 621 -51.52 -14.51 18.92
N GLU A 622 -52.60 -15.15 19.41
CA GLU A 622 -53.29 -14.69 20.64
C GLU A 622 -52.34 -14.63 21.85
N ASN A 623 -51.42 -15.60 21.98
CA ASN A 623 -50.49 -15.67 23.13
C ASN A 623 -49.55 -14.46 23.16
N GLN A 624 -49.06 -14.00 21.99
CA GLN A 624 -48.23 -12.83 21.87
C GLN A 624 -48.97 -11.55 22.29
N ILE A 625 -50.23 -11.40 21.87
CA ILE A 625 -51.07 -10.26 22.28
C ILE A 625 -51.35 -10.30 23.79
N ARG A 626 -51.66 -11.49 24.34
CA ARG A 626 -51.83 -11.70 25.78
C ARG A 626 -50.57 -11.35 26.60
N GLN A 627 -49.37 -11.73 26.07
CA GLN A 627 -48.12 -11.32 26.72
C GLN A 627 -47.99 -9.80 26.84
N VAL A 628 -48.34 -9.05 25.79
CA VAL A 628 -48.30 -7.58 25.83
C VAL A 628 -49.31 -7.03 26.84
N ILE A 629 -50.53 -7.58 26.90
CA ILE A 629 -51.55 -7.18 27.89
C ILE A 629 -51.07 -7.36 29.33
N ASN A 630 -50.26 -8.40 29.59
CA ASN A 630 -49.75 -8.70 30.92
C ASN A 630 -48.53 -7.84 31.33
N LEU A 631 -47.95 -7.05 30.42
CA LEU A 631 -46.89 -6.13 30.79
C LEU A 631 -47.40 -5.02 31.72
N ASN A 632 -46.65 -4.73 32.79
CA ASN A 632 -47.02 -3.69 33.74
C ASN A 632 -46.95 -2.30 33.10
N GLU A 633 -46.03 -2.10 32.20
CA GLU A 633 -45.70 -0.85 31.50
C GLU A 633 -46.71 -0.49 30.39
N ALA A 634 -47.61 -1.42 30.03
CA ALA A 634 -48.67 -1.13 29.07
C ALA A 634 -49.79 -0.34 29.79
N THR A 635 -50.26 0.75 29.17
CA THR A 635 -51.29 1.62 29.72
C THR A 635 -52.63 0.85 29.86
N PRO A 636 -53.49 1.22 30.84
CA PRO A 636 -54.82 0.60 30.97
C PRO A 636 -55.64 0.71 29.68
N THR A 637 -55.52 1.83 28.97
CA THR A 637 -56.18 2.10 27.69
C THR A 637 -55.69 1.12 26.61
N LEU A 638 -54.38 0.94 26.47
CA LEU A 638 -53.82 -0.02 25.56
C LEU A 638 -54.26 -1.45 25.87
N LYS A 639 -54.24 -1.85 27.14
CA LYS A 639 -54.69 -3.17 27.60
C LYS A 639 -56.15 -3.41 27.22
N ALA A 640 -57.04 -2.45 27.36
CA ALA A 640 -58.43 -2.55 26.94
C ALA A 640 -58.55 -2.74 25.44
N LYS A 641 -57.91 -1.87 24.64
CA LYS A 641 -57.91 -1.97 23.18
C LYS A 641 -57.34 -3.29 22.66
N LEU A 642 -56.31 -3.83 23.32
CA LEU A 642 -55.76 -5.15 22.93
C LEU A 642 -56.68 -6.31 23.29
N ARG A 643 -57.53 -6.19 24.37
CA ARG A 643 -58.58 -7.20 24.66
C ARG A 643 -59.67 -7.19 23.62
N ASP A 644 -60.07 -5.99 23.14
CA ASP A 644 -61.00 -5.87 22.04
C ASP A 644 -60.44 -6.47 20.74
N ALA A 645 -59.19 -6.16 20.43
CA ALA A 645 -58.48 -6.81 19.31
C ALA A 645 -58.46 -8.33 19.40
N LEU A 646 -58.20 -8.89 20.60
CA LEU A 646 -58.28 -10.35 20.83
C LEU A 646 -59.65 -10.89 20.56
N THR A 647 -60.75 -10.22 20.95
CA THR A 647 -62.12 -10.64 20.72
C THR A 647 -62.44 -10.68 19.23
N LEU A 648 -62.05 -9.65 18.51
CA LEU A 648 -62.19 -9.59 17.04
C LEU A 648 -61.37 -10.67 16.35
N LYS A 649 -60.16 -10.90 16.79
CA LYS A 649 -59.29 -11.98 16.27
C LYS A 649 -59.88 -13.35 16.53
N ALA A 650 -60.38 -13.60 17.72
CA ALA A 650 -61.00 -14.89 18.08
C ALA A 650 -62.24 -15.15 17.20
N THR A 651 -63.01 -14.13 16.86
CA THR A 651 -64.17 -14.23 15.93
C THR A 651 -63.70 -14.59 14.53
N TRP A 652 -62.70 -13.89 14.00
CA TRP A 652 -62.09 -14.22 12.70
C TRP A 652 -61.49 -15.65 12.70
N ASP A 653 -60.72 -16.01 13.69
CA ASP A 653 -60.12 -17.37 13.79
C ASP A 653 -61.16 -18.47 13.91
N ARG A 654 -62.34 -18.19 14.52
CA ARG A 654 -63.48 -19.13 14.55
C ARG A 654 -64.01 -19.36 13.13
N HIS A 655 -64.36 -18.28 12.41
CA HIS A 655 -64.89 -18.42 11.05
C HIS A 655 -63.89 -19.05 10.08
N ARG A 656 -62.60 -18.80 10.26
CA ARG A 656 -61.53 -19.43 9.50
C ARG A 656 -61.44 -20.94 9.76
N ARG A 657 -61.58 -21.39 11.05
CA ARG A 657 -61.62 -22.81 11.40
C ARG A 657 -62.86 -23.48 10.84
N ASP A 658 -64.02 -22.86 10.99
CA ASP A 658 -65.27 -23.37 10.45
C ASP A 658 -65.23 -23.57 8.94
N LEU A 659 -64.63 -22.58 8.24
CA LEU A 659 -64.40 -22.67 6.80
C LEU A 659 -63.44 -23.79 6.41
N GLN A 660 -62.35 -23.97 7.15
CA GLN A 660 -61.45 -25.08 6.92
C GLN A 660 -62.14 -26.45 7.15
N GLN A 661 -62.96 -26.54 8.20
CA GLN A 661 -63.69 -27.79 8.47
C GLN A 661 -64.65 -28.15 7.34
N VAL A 662 -65.44 -27.18 6.87
CA VAL A 662 -66.34 -27.39 5.72
C VAL A 662 -65.55 -27.80 4.47
N GLY A 663 -64.36 -27.21 4.23
CA GLY A 663 -63.45 -27.59 3.14
C GLY A 663 -62.97 -29.06 3.25
N VAL A 664 -62.64 -29.49 4.46
CA VAL A 664 -62.25 -30.90 4.73
C VAL A 664 -63.44 -31.83 4.45
N ASP A 665 -64.66 -31.47 4.92
CA ASP A 665 -65.85 -32.27 4.73
C ASP A 665 -66.23 -32.38 3.25
N LEU A 666 -66.21 -31.28 2.50
CA LEU A 666 -66.40 -31.27 1.04
C LEU A 666 -65.39 -32.15 0.32
N ASN A 667 -64.13 -32.08 0.68
CA ASN A 667 -63.11 -32.95 0.06
C ASN A 667 -63.38 -34.43 0.35
N ARG A 668 -63.79 -34.76 1.59
CA ARG A 668 -64.16 -36.14 1.98
C ARG A 668 -65.31 -36.65 1.14
N PHE A 669 -66.37 -35.84 0.98
CA PHE A 669 -67.53 -36.24 0.19
C PHE A 669 -67.18 -36.38 -1.32
N ASN A 670 -66.41 -35.50 -1.87
CA ASN A 670 -65.94 -35.59 -3.25
C ASN A 670 -65.11 -36.86 -3.53
N LEU A 671 -64.21 -37.21 -2.62
CA LEU A 671 -63.43 -38.47 -2.70
C LEU A 671 -64.33 -39.73 -2.59
N ASP A 672 -65.34 -39.66 -1.69
CA ASP A 672 -66.30 -40.77 -1.58
C ASP A 672 -67.20 -40.90 -2.80
N GLN A 673 -67.68 -39.78 -3.41
CA GLN A 673 -68.38 -39.76 -4.67
C GLN A 673 -67.56 -40.35 -5.81
N ASP A 674 -66.30 -40.03 -5.92
CA ASP A 674 -65.42 -40.62 -6.93
C ASP A 674 -65.27 -42.12 -6.79
N ARG A 675 -65.20 -42.59 -5.55
CA ARG A 675 -65.21 -44.03 -5.24
C ARG A 675 -66.54 -44.68 -5.64
N ILE A 676 -67.68 -44.04 -5.32
CA ILE A 676 -69.01 -44.56 -5.67
C ILE A 676 -69.21 -44.60 -7.19
N ARG A 677 -68.77 -43.53 -7.93
CA ARG A 677 -68.83 -43.48 -9.40
C ARG A 677 -67.98 -44.59 -10.03
N LYS A 678 -66.79 -44.89 -9.50
CA LYS A 678 -65.99 -46.03 -9.95
C LYS A 678 -66.70 -47.37 -9.70
N ASN A 679 -67.26 -47.57 -8.53
CA ASN A 679 -68.00 -48.76 -8.20
C ASN A 679 -69.26 -48.98 -9.08
N LEU A 680 -69.98 -47.88 -9.36
CA LEU A 680 -71.14 -47.87 -10.29
C LEU A 680 -70.78 -48.32 -11.69
N ARG A 681 -69.58 -47.94 -12.19
CA ARG A 681 -69.10 -48.35 -13.53
C ARG A 681 -68.83 -49.85 -13.62
N GLU A 682 -68.38 -50.46 -12.51
CA GLU A 682 -68.01 -51.89 -12.45
C GLU A 682 -69.14 -52.76 -12.01
N THR A 683 -70.25 -52.21 -11.46
CA THR A 683 -71.40 -52.97 -10.93
C THR A 683 -72.48 -53.13 -12.01
N PRO A 684 -72.98 -54.37 -12.30
CA PRO A 684 -74.09 -54.52 -13.20
C PRO A 684 -75.34 -53.77 -12.72
N LYS A 685 -76.11 -53.22 -13.62
CA LYS A 685 -77.30 -52.34 -13.33
C LYS A 685 -78.40 -53.14 -12.58
N GLU A 686 -78.46 -54.43 -12.80
CA GLU A 686 -79.46 -55.33 -12.20
C GLU A 686 -79.10 -55.76 -10.74
N ALA A 687 -77.88 -55.46 -10.32
CA ALA A 687 -77.46 -55.82 -8.97
C ALA A 687 -78.15 -54.94 -7.91
N PRO A 688 -78.65 -55.48 -6.80
CA PRO A 688 -79.33 -54.69 -5.76
C PRO A 688 -78.48 -53.60 -5.14
N VAL A 689 -77.16 -53.79 -5.16
CA VAL A 689 -76.20 -52.80 -4.63
C VAL A 689 -76.11 -51.53 -5.55
N TYR A 690 -76.45 -51.64 -6.83
CA TYR A 690 -76.44 -50.49 -7.78
C TYR A 690 -77.41 -49.39 -7.35
N ALA A 691 -78.67 -49.78 -6.98
CA ALA A 691 -79.65 -48.79 -6.51
C ALA A 691 -79.19 -48.14 -5.18
N THR A 692 -78.50 -48.89 -4.34
CA THR A 692 -77.94 -48.39 -3.05
C THR A 692 -76.86 -47.35 -3.32
N TYR A 693 -75.94 -47.57 -4.29
CA TYR A 693 -74.96 -46.61 -4.68
C TYR A 693 -75.56 -45.33 -5.33
N LEU A 694 -76.58 -45.43 -6.17
CA LEU A 694 -77.30 -44.29 -6.74
C LEU A 694 -77.97 -43.48 -5.64
N LYS A 695 -78.62 -44.15 -4.69
CA LYS A 695 -79.24 -43.43 -3.56
C LYS A 695 -78.18 -42.69 -2.74
N LYS A 696 -77.11 -43.36 -2.41
CA LYS A 696 -75.98 -42.75 -1.65
C LYS A 696 -75.35 -41.57 -2.40
N LEU A 697 -75.20 -41.66 -3.74
CA LEU A 697 -74.70 -40.57 -4.56
C LEU A 697 -75.65 -39.39 -4.50
N SER A 698 -76.97 -39.55 -4.68
CA SER A 698 -77.98 -38.54 -4.59
C SER A 698 -78.07 -37.87 -3.20
N ASP A 699 -77.95 -38.68 -2.11
CA ASP A 699 -77.96 -38.14 -0.75
C ASP A 699 -76.71 -37.28 -0.51
N GLN A 700 -75.54 -37.76 -0.96
CA GLN A 700 -74.27 -37.00 -0.87
C GLN A 700 -74.25 -35.74 -1.69
N GLU A 701 -74.95 -35.70 -2.87
CA GLU A 701 -75.06 -34.51 -3.68
C GLU A 701 -75.79 -33.39 -2.92
N LYS A 702 -76.88 -33.75 -2.20
CA LYS A 702 -77.59 -32.79 -1.38
C LYS A 702 -76.76 -32.22 -0.25
N GLU A 703 -75.90 -33.09 0.37
CA GLU A 703 -74.96 -32.69 1.43
C GLU A 703 -73.89 -31.74 0.88
N ILE A 704 -73.32 -32.05 -0.32
CA ILE A 704 -72.35 -31.20 -1.01
C ILE A 704 -72.93 -29.86 -1.35
N ASP A 705 -74.18 -29.78 -1.86
CA ASP A 705 -74.85 -28.52 -2.15
C ASP A 705 -75.06 -27.69 -0.87
N GLY A 706 -75.46 -28.36 0.23
CA GLY A 706 -75.59 -27.73 1.54
C GLY A 706 -74.28 -27.19 2.07
N LEU A 707 -73.21 -28.01 2.04
CA LEU A 707 -71.87 -27.59 2.45
C LEU A 707 -71.27 -26.51 1.56
N THR A 708 -71.53 -26.55 0.27
CA THR A 708 -71.09 -25.48 -0.68
C THR A 708 -71.75 -24.15 -0.38
N THR A 709 -73.06 -24.19 -0.06
CA THR A 709 -73.77 -22.96 0.36
C THR A 709 -73.25 -22.45 1.70
N GLN A 710 -73.00 -23.37 2.66
CA GLN A 710 -72.38 -23.01 3.93
C GLN A 710 -70.98 -22.46 3.77
N GLN A 711 -70.15 -23.05 2.87
CA GLN A 711 -68.81 -22.57 2.57
C GLN A 711 -68.83 -21.10 2.06
N LYS A 712 -69.71 -20.77 1.09
CA LYS A 712 -69.88 -19.42 0.59
C LYS A 712 -70.27 -18.43 1.68
N ALA A 713 -71.20 -18.83 2.55
CA ALA A 713 -71.63 -18.00 3.69
C ALA A 713 -70.51 -17.77 4.70
N LEU A 714 -69.71 -18.83 4.98
CA LEU A 714 -68.57 -18.73 5.87
C LEU A 714 -67.40 -17.93 5.29
N MET A 715 -67.16 -18.02 3.97
CA MET A 715 -66.18 -17.14 3.28
C MET A 715 -66.51 -15.66 3.43
N THR A 716 -67.78 -15.30 3.29
CA THR A 716 -68.21 -13.89 3.49
C THR A 716 -68.00 -13.47 4.96
N LYS A 717 -68.42 -14.32 5.93
CA LYS A 717 -68.24 -14.02 7.35
C LYS A 717 -66.77 -13.96 7.76
N GLU A 718 -65.92 -14.80 7.23
CA GLU A 718 -64.47 -14.80 7.46
C GLU A 718 -63.88 -13.52 6.93
N PHE A 719 -64.18 -13.15 5.69
CA PHE A 719 -63.72 -11.91 5.06
C PHE A 719 -64.17 -10.65 5.81
N GLU A 720 -65.44 -10.57 6.23
CA GLU A 720 -65.96 -9.47 7.01
C GLU A 720 -65.29 -9.38 8.40
N ALA A 721 -65.15 -10.53 9.09
CA ALA A 721 -64.48 -10.55 10.39
C ALA A 721 -63.00 -10.19 10.29
N LYS A 722 -62.31 -10.62 9.24
CA LYS A 722 -60.94 -10.23 8.94
C LYS A 722 -60.83 -8.72 8.74
N LYS A 723 -61.68 -8.16 7.87
CA LYS A 723 -61.73 -6.75 7.59
C LYS A 723 -61.97 -5.90 8.85
N VAL A 724 -62.93 -6.27 9.67
CA VAL A 724 -63.20 -5.58 10.94
C VAL A 724 -62.01 -5.60 11.88
N TYR A 725 -61.29 -6.74 11.91
CA TYR A 725 -60.08 -6.85 12.72
C TYR A 725 -58.95 -5.98 12.19
N GLU A 726 -58.69 -6.00 10.88
CA GLU A 726 -57.65 -5.18 10.23
C GLU A 726 -57.93 -3.69 10.30
N ASP A 727 -59.18 -3.28 10.09
CA ASP A 727 -59.62 -1.88 10.25
C ASP A 727 -59.48 -1.41 11.70
N TYR A 728 -59.82 -2.26 12.69
CA TYR A 728 -59.60 -1.96 14.10
C TYR A 728 -58.11 -1.76 14.38
N LEU A 729 -57.23 -2.64 13.90
CA LEU A 729 -55.78 -2.50 14.08
C LEU A 729 -55.22 -1.24 13.43
N THR A 730 -55.69 -0.88 12.23
CA THR A 730 -55.24 0.32 11.51
C THR A 730 -55.56 1.61 12.32
N ASN A 731 -56.66 1.59 13.05
CA ASN A 731 -57.07 2.72 13.92
C ASN A 731 -56.57 2.60 15.36
N LEU A 732 -55.84 1.52 15.69
CA LEU A 732 -55.34 1.30 17.03
C LEU A 732 -54.13 2.20 17.28
N SER A 733 -54.31 3.16 18.20
CA SER A 733 -53.28 4.05 18.74
C SER A 733 -53.45 4.12 20.26
N ASP A 734 -52.38 4.43 20.97
CA ASP A 734 -52.38 4.60 22.44
C ASP A 734 -53.29 5.73 22.89
#